data_8c7cd61764746580bd30e42debe03f8e
#
_entry.id   8c7cd61764746580bd30e42debe03f8e
#
_cell.length_a   1.000
_cell.length_b   1.000
_cell.length_c   1.000
_cell.angle_alpha   90.00
_cell.angle_beta   90.00
_cell.angle_gamma   90.00
#
_symmetry.space_group_name_H-M   'P 1'
#
loop_
_entity.id
_entity.type
_entity.pdbx_description
1 polymer ?
#
loop_
_entity_poly.entity_id
_entity_poly.type
_entity_poly.pdbx_seq_one_letter_code
_entity_poly.pdbx_strand_id
1 'polypeptide(L)'
;MKKKKFIWRLLPWLIVLAALAALVVFVGIPLFTPEVPRDIPAPQVAYFEGDETPIIMENDALSFEMDPTTTHFKVTEKASGREWLSNPADADSDPIAVAANKEMLKATLSLTHATQAGVADMNNYKYSIENGTYTIEQQEDGSVRVNYAIGKIEKIYMIPTAITKERFDTFKAEMKKSTQKKLTSNYTLYEPAKLDSKKNKDEIIAMYPEVLNQALYILKSDTSENNKAKIEGYWAESGYTAEDYAIDQQLVAGSKDNSGAVFNVSMVYRLDGSDFVVEIPYDSIRYKEAYPITFITPLPMFGAASVEDEGYMFVPEGGGALINFNNGKLNQNSYYANMYGWDYATRRNEMISETRLNFPVFGMAKNGGSFICIMEGATSYGGVMADISGRYNSYNWLCGKYNVLHSDQYNVSSKTAQLVFMYEQDLPDDCITQRYKFIDSDRYVDMANAYGEYLRQQPEMTATTVSEQMPVSVEMVGAIDKIVVKMGLPIDSVVATTTFEQAQQMIGDLTEGGVENLNVRFSGWANRGVNQRVFTDVKVIKQLGGEAGMKNLISFAKDKNANLYFDGVNCFAYDSGILQGFVGFSDAARYTTREQVKIYPYDIITYKESDWLDPYYLAKPSYAKENASNMINKLSGLGAEGVAFRDIGFLLSADYNPKALVTREEAKAMNVETMKEAQAAGQKVIIRSGNDYALPYADLITDMDLNGAGYAIVDKNVPFYQIALHGVKDYTGEPINLANDTVEQFLQCVEYGAGLNYTFMAMDTKVLQDTLHSGFYAAHYDSWKEDAVATINRYQEDMAGLNQQSIVDHEMRDSGVAVTTYEDGTKVYVNYSERMRRVDGVTIPARDYTVERGNGK
;
A
#
# COMPACT_ATOMS: atom_id res chain seq x y z
N MET A 1 46.99 -45.61 15.48
CA MET A 1 47.07 -45.34 14.03
C MET A 1 45.93 -45.93 13.20
N LYS A 2 45.27 -47.05 13.55
CA LYS A 2 44.19 -47.67 12.76
C LYS A 2 42.86 -46.86 12.79
N LYS A 3 42.49 -46.15 13.86
CA LYS A 3 41.25 -45.33 13.95
C LYS A 3 41.26 -44.07 13.07
N LYS A 4 42.42 -43.40 12.90
CA LYS A 4 42.53 -42.23 12.01
C LYS A 4 42.34 -42.60 10.52
N LYS A 5 42.83 -43.74 10.06
CA LYS A 5 42.63 -44.17 8.67
C LYS A 5 41.19 -44.56 8.34
N PHE A 6 40.40 -44.98 9.34
CA PHE A 6 38.98 -45.30 9.15
C PHE A 6 38.13 -44.03 8.98
N ILE A 7 38.40 -42.97 9.75
CA ILE A 7 37.72 -41.70 9.64
C ILE A 7 37.96 -41.03 8.27
N TRP A 8 39.20 -41.06 7.77
CA TRP A 8 39.56 -40.54 6.44
C TRP A 8 38.87 -41.28 5.27
N ARG A 9 38.51 -42.55 5.46
CA ARG A 9 37.77 -43.33 4.46
C ARG A 9 36.27 -43.03 4.48
N LEU A 10 35.73 -42.60 5.62
CA LEU A 10 34.33 -42.23 5.75
C LEU A 10 34.06 -40.73 5.37
N LEU A 11 35.09 -39.90 5.43
CA LEU A 11 34.93 -38.44 5.14
C LEU A 11 34.33 -38.15 3.77
N PRO A 12 34.74 -38.81 2.65
CA PRO A 12 34.07 -38.55 1.36
C PRO A 12 32.60 -38.95 1.35
N TRP A 13 32.24 -40.05 2.02
CA TRP A 13 30.86 -40.50 2.13
C TRP A 13 30.01 -39.60 3.01
N LEU A 14 30.58 -39.03 4.06
CA LEU A 14 29.90 -38.02 4.88
C LEU A 14 29.68 -36.73 4.10
N ILE A 15 30.62 -36.30 3.26
CA ILE A 15 30.47 -35.17 2.37
C ILE A 15 29.37 -35.41 1.33
N VAL A 16 29.34 -36.59 0.72
CA VAL A 16 28.29 -36.98 -0.24
C VAL A 16 26.92 -37.05 0.44
N LEU A 17 26.82 -37.61 1.62
CA LEU A 17 25.58 -37.65 2.40
C LEU A 17 25.12 -36.26 2.81
N ALA A 18 26.04 -35.39 3.22
CA ALA A 18 25.71 -33.98 3.52
C ALA A 18 25.25 -33.23 2.28
N ALA A 19 25.89 -33.43 1.12
CA ALA A 19 25.48 -32.84 -0.15
C ALA A 19 24.12 -33.38 -0.61
N LEU A 20 23.83 -34.67 -0.46
CA LEU A 20 22.51 -35.24 -0.75
C LEU A 20 21.43 -34.73 0.21
N ALA A 21 21.74 -34.63 1.50
CA ALA A 21 20.83 -34.04 2.48
C ALA A 21 20.53 -32.58 2.15
N ALA A 22 21.54 -31.78 1.80
CA ALA A 22 21.37 -30.40 1.34
C ALA A 22 20.53 -30.32 0.05
N LEU A 23 20.77 -31.23 -0.90
CA LEU A 23 19.96 -31.28 -2.13
C LEU A 23 18.48 -31.61 -1.84
N VAL A 24 18.21 -32.51 -0.91
CA VAL A 24 16.85 -32.87 -0.49
C VAL A 24 16.19 -31.69 0.22
N VAL A 25 16.88 -31.03 1.12
CA VAL A 25 16.33 -29.90 1.90
C VAL A 25 16.11 -28.68 1.02
N PHE A 26 17.12 -28.29 0.24
CA PHE A 26 17.08 -27.02 -0.51
C PHE A 26 16.46 -27.12 -1.89
N VAL A 27 16.36 -28.30 -2.46
CA VAL A 27 15.80 -28.52 -3.80
C VAL A 27 14.63 -29.48 -3.76
N GLY A 28 14.78 -30.62 -3.11
CA GLY A 28 13.78 -31.69 -3.10
C GLY A 28 12.49 -31.28 -2.37
N ILE A 29 12.59 -30.81 -1.14
CA ILE A 29 11.40 -30.39 -0.37
C ILE A 29 10.65 -29.25 -1.08
N PRO A 30 11.29 -28.11 -1.46
CA PRO A 30 10.61 -27.06 -2.19
C PRO A 30 10.02 -27.51 -3.53
N LEU A 31 10.68 -28.42 -4.24
CA LEU A 31 10.21 -28.91 -5.53
C LEU A 31 8.95 -29.80 -5.41
N PHE A 32 8.90 -30.65 -4.38
CA PHE A 32 7.82 -31.62 -4.18
C PHE A 32 6.71 -31.13 -3.23
N THR A 33 6.87 -29.98 -2.56
CA THR A 33 5.76 -29.39 -1.82
C THR A 33 4.64 -29.01 -2.80
N PRO A 34 3.39 -29.46 -2.59
CA PRO A 34 2.29 -29.10 -3.46
C PRO A 34 2.00 -27.61 -3.36
N GLU A 35 1.44 -27.05 -4.44
CA GLU A 35 0.87 -25.71 -4.40
C GLU A 35 -0.41 -25.73 -3.56
N VAL A 36 -0.68 -24.61 -2.86
CA VAL A 36 -1.95 -24.45 -2.15
C VAL A 36 -3.06 -24.29 -3.19
N PRO A 37 -4.11 -25.11 -3.14
CA PRO A 37 -5.22 -24.97 -4.09
C PRO A 37 -5.90 -23.63 -3.90
N ARG A 38 -6.26 -22.99 -5.00
CA ARG A 38 -7.04 -21.77 -5.01
C ARG A 38 -8.52 -22.11 -4.81
N ASP A 39 -9.12 -21.62 -3.72
CA ASP A 39 -10.56 -21.76 -3.46
C ASP A 39 -11.23 -20.39 -3.69
N ILE A 40 -11.81 -20.22 -4.87
CA ILE A 40 -12.56 -19.02 -5.23
C ILE A 40 -14.03 -19.40 -5.34
N PRO A 41 -14.86 -19.05 -4.33
CA PRO A 41 -16.29 -19.32 -4.41
C PRO A 41 -16.92 -18.62 -5.62
N ALA A 42 -17.81 -19.32 -6.31
CA ALA A 42 -18.49 -18.80 -7.50
C ALA A 42 -19.39 -17.60 -7.14
N PRO A 43 -19.42 -16.55 -7.99
CA PRO A 43 -20.34 -15.44 -7.83
C PRO A 43 -21.80 -15.89 -7.84
N GLN A 44 -22.61 -15.24 -7.02
CA GLN A 44 -24.05 -15.45 -6.94
C GLN A 44 -24.77 -14.17 -7.34
N VAL A 45 -25.95 -14.31 -7.92
CA VAL A 45 -26.80 -13.19 -8.33
C VAL A 45 -28.07 -13.21 -7.51
N ALA A 46 -28.32 -12.14 -6.79
CA ALA A 46 -29.59 -11.86 -6.13
C ALA A 46 -30.16 -10.54 -6.64
N TYR A 47 -31.46 -10.38 -6.58
CA TYR A 47 -32.17 -9.21 -7.11
C TYR A 47 -32.77 -8.41 -5.97
N PHE A 48 -32.79 -7.09 -6.15
CA PHE A 48 -33.44 -6.17 -5.22
C PHE A 48 -34.95 -6.35 -5.25
N GLU A 49 -35.52 -6.70 -4.11
CA GLU A 49 -36.96 -6.90 -3.92
C GLU A 49 -37.56 -5.93 -2.87
N GLY A 50 -36.74 -4.93 -2.42
CA GLY A 50 -37.13 -3.94 -1.42
C GLY A 50 -38.09 -2.87 -1.97
N ASP A 51 -38.64 -2.08 -1.08
CA ASP A 51 -39.39 -0.87 -1.42
C ASP A 51 -38.45 0.34 -1.66
N GLU A 52 -39.01 1.46 -2.11
CA GLU A 52 -38.27 2.70 -2.40
C GLU A 52 -38.11 3.59 -1.16
N THR A 53 -38.42 3.07 0.05
CA THR A 53 -38.35 3.87 1.28
C THR A 53 -36.88 4.11 1.64
N PRO A 54 -36.45 5.36 1.84
CA PRO A 54 -35.07 5.66 2.25
C PRO A 54 -34.64 4.92 3.51
N ILE A 55 -33.43 4.41 3.51
CA ILE A 55 -32.82 3.73 4.66
C ILE A 55 -32.09 4.76 5.48
N ILE A 56 -32.47 4.87 6.76
CA ILE A 56 -31.95 5.88 7.67
C ILE A 56 -31.22 5.20 8.83
N MET A 57 -29.99 5.63 9.10
CA MET A 57 -29.24 5.39 10.32
C MET A 57 -28.94 6.72 10.99
N GLU A 58 -29.11 6.81 12.29
CA GLU A 58 -28.78 8.02 13.04
C GLU A 58 -28.22 7.69 14.42
N ASN A 59 -27.36 8.59 14.87
CA ASN A 59 -26.89 8.67 16.25
C ASN A 59 -26.91 10.14 16.72
N ASP A 60 -26.30 10.45 17.86
CA ASP A 60 -26.28 11.81 18.39
C ASP A 60 -25.54 12.82 17.50
N ALA A 61 -24.52 12.39 16.72
CA ALA A 61 -23.65 13.23 15.93
C ALA A 61 -24.01 13.27 14.44
N LEU A 62 -24.40 12.13 13.86
CA LEU A 62 -24.57 11.96 12.42
C LEU A 62 -25.94 11.41 12.07
N SER A 63 -26.37 11.72 10.84
CA SER A 63 -27.49 11.07 10.16
C SER A 63 -27.01 10.59 8.79
N PHE A 64 -27.27 9.30 8.49
CA PHE A 64 -27.03 8.67 7.21
C PHE A 64 -28.38 8.38 6.55
N GLU A 65 -28.56 8.77 5.31
CA GLU A 65 -29.78 8.54 4.52
C GLU A 65 -29.38 7.98 3.15
N MET A 66 -29.86 6.77 2.81
CA MET A 66 -29.60 6.08 1.55
C MET A 66 -30.89 5.91 0.75
N ASP A 67 -30.85 6.25 -0.53
CA ASP A 67 -31.85 5.86 -1.53
C ASP A 67 -31.63 4.39 -1.93
N PRO A 68 -32.55 3.47 -1.60
CA PRO A 68 -32.37 2.05 -1.89
C PRO A 68 -32.35 1.72 -3.38
N THR A 69 -32.90 2.60 -4.24
CA THR A 69 -33.00 2.36 -5.68
C THR A 69 -31.71 2.65 -6.45
N THR A 70 -30.87 3.52 -5.89
CA THR A 70 -29.58 3.93 -6.48
C THR A 70 -28.40 3.55 -5.61
N THR A 71 -28.63 3.27 -4.33
CA THR A 71 -27.65 3.13 -3.26
C THR A 71 -26.82 4.39 -3.03
N HIS A 72 -27.24 5.53 -3.59
CA HIS A 72 -26.67 6.83 -3.25
C HIS A 72 -27.09 7.20 -1.83
N PHE A 73 -26.21 7.88 -1.14
CA PHE A 73 -26.48 8.31 0.22
C PHE A 73 -25.90 9.68 0.52
N LYS A 74 -26.34 10.25 1.63
CA LYS A 74 -25.74 11.41 2.25
C LYS A 74 -25.46 11.16 3.71
N VAL A 75 -24.39 11.76 4.21
CA VAL A 75 -24.08 11.85 5.64
C VAL A 75 -24.23 13.30 6.05
N THR A 76 -25.05 13.54 7.07
CA THR A 76 -25.30 14.89 7.60
C THR A 76 -24.70 14.99 9.00
N GLU A 77 -23.82 15.99 9.19
CA GLU A 77 -23.34 16.39 10.51
C GLU A 77 -24.48 17.14 11.24
N LYS A 78 -25.01 16.60 12.33
CA LYS A 78 -26.16 17.20 13.03
C LYS A 78 -25.83 18.56 13.68
N ALA A 79 -24.56 18.76 14.06
CA ALA A 79 -24.13 20.00 14.71
C ALA A 79 -24.04 21.19 13.75
N SER A 80 -23.49 20.99 12.57
CA SER A 80 -23.27 22.02 11.54
C SER A 80 -24.40 22.06 10.51
N GLY A 81 -25.14 20.96 10.33
CA GLY A 81 -26.11 20.77 9.24
C GLY A 81 -25.45 20.52 7.88
N ARG A 82 -24.12 20.32 7.83
CA ARG A 82 -23.38 20.05 6.58
C ARG A 82 -23.69 18.65 6.08
N GLU A 83 -23.90 18.57 4.77
CA GLU A 83 -24.15 17.30 4.09
C GLU A 83 -22.97 16.90 3.20
N TRP A 84 -22.59 15.63 3.29
CA TRP A 84 -21.58 14.98 2.45
C TRP A 84 -22.28 13.94 1.59
N LEU A 85 -22.26 14.15 0.28
CA LEU A 85 -22.93 13.27 -0.68
C LEU A 85 -22.00 12.15 -1.14
N SER A 86 -22.54 10.95 -1.32
CA SER A 86 -21.79 9.83 -1.91
C SER A 86 -21.43 10.09 -3.37
N ASN A 87 -22.30 10.84 -4.10
CA ASN A 87 -22.19 11.10 -5.52
C ASN A 87 -22.72 12.48 -5.87
N PRO A 88 -22.21 13.13 -6.94
CA PRO A 88 -22.80 14.36 -7.48
C PRO A 88 -24.27 14.19 -7.88
N ALA A 89 -25.12 15.13 -7.50
CA ALA A 89 -26.55 15.06 -7.78
C ALA A 89 -26.91 15.29 -9.29
N ASP A 90 -26.03 15.96 -10.02
CA ASP A 90 -26.24 16.37 -11.41
C ASP A 90 -25.35 15.62 -12.42
N ALA A 91 -24.90 14.41 -12.07
CA ALA A 91 -24.03 13.56 -12.87
C ALA A 91 -24.47 13.40 -14.33
N ASP A 92 -25.79 13.31 -14.58
CA ASP A 92 -26.33 13.15 -15.94
C ASP A 92 -26.18 14.40 -16.81
N SER A 93 -26.16 15.58 -16.18
CA SER A 93 -26.04 16.87 -16.84
C SER A 93 -24.60 17.41 -16.89
N ASP A 94 -23.63 16.68 -16.39
CA ASP A 94 -22.22 17.06 -16.44
C ASP A 94 -21.79 17.42 -17.86
N PRO A 95 -21.29 18.65 -18.12
CA PRO A 95 -21.01 19.13 -19.46
C PRO A 95 -19.71 18.57 -20.06
N ILE A 96 -18.84 17.96 -19.23
CA ILE A 96 -17.52 17.47 -19.63
C ILE A 96 -17.53 15.94 -19.75
N ALA A 97 -18.18 15.25 -18.81
CA ALA A 97 -18.14 13.80 -18.74
C ALA A 97 -18.74 13.14 -19.99
N VAL A 98 -17.98 12.25 -20.61
CA VAL A 98 -18.50 11.31 -21.61
C VAL A 98 -19.24 10.16 -20.92
N ALA A 99 -19.94 9.30 -21.70
CA ALA A 99 -20.83 8.28 -21.16
C ALA A 99 -20.21 7.44 -20.01
N ALA A 100 -19.01 6.90 -20.18
CA ALA A 100 -18.33 6.09 -19.15
C ALA A 100 -18.01 6.91 -17.88
N ASN A 101 -17.63 8.17 -18.04
CA ASN A 101 -17.34 9.06 -16.91
C ASN A 101 -18.63 9.49 -16.18
N LYS A 102 -19.75 9.61 -16.88
CA LYS A 102 -21.08 9.84 -16.25
C LYS A 102 -21.50 8.65 -15.40
N GLU A 103 -21.26 7.44 -15.89
CA GLU A 103 -21.49 6.22 -15.12
C GLU A 103 -20.63 6.18 -13.84
N MET A 104 -19.36 6.63 -13.92
CA MET A 104 -18.47 6.73 -12.76
C MET A 104 -18.95 7.77 -11.74
N LEU A 105 -19.48 8.91 -12.18
CA LEU A 105 -20.06 9.93 -11.29
C LEU A 105 -21.23 9.39 -10.45
N LYS A 106 -21.91 8.35 -10.92
CA LYS A 106 -23.03 7.69 -10.22
C LYS A 106 -22.61 6.46 -9.41
N ALA A 107 -21.35 6.02 -9.52
CA ALA A 107 -20.89 4.81 -8.87
C ALA A 107 -20.52 5.07 -7.40
N THR A 108 -20.97 4.21 -6.49
CA THR A 108 -20.48 4.15 -5.12
C THR A 108 -19.38 3.11 -4.95
N LEU A 109 -19.20 2.24 -5.96
CA LEU A 109 -18.16 1.22 -6.01
C LEU A 109 -17.69 1.02 -7.46
N SER A 110 -16.39 1.06 -7.67
CA SER A 110 -15.77 0.69 -8.95
C SER A 110 -14.79 -0.44 -8.73
N LEU A 111 -14.63 -1.31 -9.73
CA LEU A 111 -13.65 -2.37 -9.74
C LEU A 111 -12.96 -2.46 -11.10
N THR A 112 -11.72 -2.91 -11.08
CA THR A 112 -10.95 -3.27 -12.27
C THR A 112 -10.70 -4.78 -12.24
N HIS A 113 -10.88 -5.43 -13.37
CA HIS A 113 -10.62 -6.86 -13.49
C HIS A 113 -9.79 -7.19 -14.73
N ALA A 114 -9.10 -8.31 -14.68
CA ALA A 114 -8.35 -8.80 -15.82
C ALA A 114 -9.25 -9.41 -16.88
N THR A 115 -8.80 -9.30 -18.12
CA THR A 115 -9.37 -9.95 -19.30
C THR A 115 -8.26 -10.57 -20.13
N GLN A 116 -8.59 -11.35 -21.13
CA GLN A 116 -7.58 -11.87 -22.08
C GLN A 116 -6.85 -10.77 -22.86
N ALA A 117 -7.45 -9.60 -23.00
CA ALA A 117 -6.90 -8.47 -23.77
C ALA A 117 -6.24 -7.38 -22.91
N GLY A 118 -6.23 -7.52 -21.58
CA GLY A 118 -5.74 -6.52 -20.63
C GLY A 118 -6.64 -6.40 -19.43
N VAL A 119 -6.95 -5.18 -19.00
CA VAL A 119 -7.86 -4.91 -17.89
C VAL A 119 -9.13 -4.20 -18.37
N ALA A 120 -10.20 -4.32 -17.61
CA ALA A 120 -11.45 -3.61 -17.86
C ALA A 120 -12.05 -3.13 -16.53
N ASP A 121 -12.69 -1.95 -16.57
CA ASP A 121 -13.36 -1.37 -15.42
C ASP A 121 -14.86 -1.67 -15.46
N MET A 122 -15.42 -1.93 -14.29
CA MET A 122 -16.84 -2.04 -14.05
C MET A 122 -17.20 -1.25 -12.80
N ASN A 123 -18.44 -0.76 -12.72
CA ASN A 123 -18.94 -0.09 -11.54
C ASN A 123 -20.29 -0.66 -11.12
N ASN A 124 -20.66 -0.46 -9.85
CA ASN A 124 -21.90 -1.00 -9.31
C ASN A 124 -23.14 -0.33 -9.94
N TYR A 125 -23.07 0.95 -10.28
CA TYR A 125 -24.24 1.65 -10.83
C TYR A 125 -24.68 1.00 -12.16
N LYS A 126 -23.78 0.93 -13.14
CA LYS A 126 -24.06 0.40 -14.47
C LYS A 126 -24.33 -1.10 -14.50
N TYR A 127 -23.56 -1.86 -13.74
CA TYR A 127 -23.49 -3.32 -13.87
C TYR A 127 -24.20 -4.07 -12.74
N SER A 128 -24.78 -3.34 -11.77
CA SER A 128 -25.58 -3.93 -10.70
C SER A 128 -26.89 -3.17 -10.48
N ILE A 129 -26.83 -1.86 -10.19
CA ILE A 129 -28.01 -1.05 -9.87
C ILE A 129 -28.98 -0.99 -11.07
N GLU A 130 -28.52 -0.61 -12.26
CA GLU A 130 -29.38 -0.56 -13.47
C GLU A 130 -29.97 -1.94 -13.81
N ASN A 131 -29.36 -3.02 -13.36
CA ASN A 131 -29.84 -4.39 -13.58
C ASN A 131 -30.68 -4.93 -12.41
N GLY A 132 -30.77 -4.21 -11.30
CA GLY A 132 -31.42 -4.65 -10.07
C GLY A 132 -30.72 -5.83 -9.39
N THR A 133 -29.43 -6.11 -9.68
CA THR A 133 -28.69 -7.25 -9.18
C THR A 133 -27.92 -6.95 -7.90
N TYR A 134 -28.62 -6.53 -6.87
CA TYR A 134 -28.10 -6.24 -5.54
C TYR A 134 -29.15 -6.54 -4.47
N THR A 135 -28.71 -6.61 -3.21
CA THR A 135 -29.59 -6.67 -2.03
C THR A 135 -29.11 -5.70 -0.97
N ILE A 136 -30.05 -5.24 -0.12
CA ILE A 136 -29.77 -4.36 1.00
C ILE A 136 -30.28 -5.03 2.26
N GLU A 137 -29.43 -5.09 3.29
CA GLU A 137 -29.71 -5.70 4.58
C GLU A 137 -29.39 -4.73 5.71
N GLN A 138 -30.36 -4.46 6.58
CA GLN A 138 -30.10 -3.81 7.87
C GLN A 138 -29.70 -4.88 8.87
N GLN A 139 -28.49 -4.74 9.44
CA GLN A 139 -27.93 -5.73 10.36
C GLN A 139 -28.35 -5.47 11.80
N GLU A 140 -28.20 -6.47 12.67
CA GLU A 140 -28.60 -6.36 14.10
C GLU A 140 -27.84 -5.27 14.86
N ASP A 141 -26.62 -4.96 14.47
CA ASP A 141 -25.78 -3.89 15.03
C ASP A 141 -26.16 -2.49 14.54
N GLY A 142 -27.16 -2.37 13.68
CA GLY A 142 -27.63 -1.14 13.10
C GLY A 142 -26.89 -0.72 11.82
N SER A 143 -25.91 -1.48 11.36
CA SER A 143 -25.22 -1.21 10.09
C SER A 143 -26.08 -1.59 8.88
N VAL A 144 -25.75 -1.03 7.74
CA VAL A 144 -26.41 -1.32 6.45
C VAL A 144 -25.41 -2.01 5.54
N ARG A 145 -25.74 -3.23 5.10
CA ARG A 145 -24.95 -4.00 4.13
C ARG A 145 -25.64 -3.97 2.76
N VAL A 146 -24.88 -3.60 1.75
CA VAL A 146 -25.32 -3.69 0.34
C VAL A 146 -24.45 -4.74 -0.34
N ASN A 147 -25.09 -5.80 -0.86
CA ASN A 147 -24.41 -6.86 -1.58
C ASN A 147 -24.64 -6.65 -3.08
N TYR A 148 -23.59 -6.37 -3.83
CA TYR A 148 -23.64 -6.16 -5.27
C TYR A 148 -23.26 -7.41 -6.03
N ALA A 149 -23.99 -7.71 -7.13
CA ALA A 149 -23.54 -8.61 -8.18
C ALA A 149 -23.27 -7.77 -9.44
N ILE A 150 -21.99 -7.46 -9.66
CA ILE A 150 -21.53 -6.53 -10.70
C ILE A 150 -21.11 -7.35 -11.92
N GLY A 151 -21.79 -7.18 -13.04
CA GLY A 151 -21.45 -7.88 -14.26
C GLY A 151 -22.44 -7.69 -15.41
N LYS A 152 -22.06 -8.17 -16.58
CA LYS A 152 -22.98 -8.28 -17.71
C LYS A 152 -23.85 -9.53 -17.49
N ILE A 153 -24.81 -9.40 -16.59
CA ILE A 153 -25.69 -10.48 -16.21
C ILE A 153 -26.80 -10.50 -17.25
N GLU A 154 -26.81 -11.55 -18.09
CA GLU A 154 -27.96 -11.79 -18.95
C GLU A 154 -29.15 -12.17 -18.08
N LYS A 155 -30.26 -11.50 -18.30
CA LYS A 155 -31.52 -11.87 -17.64
C LYS A 155 -31.85 -13.31 -17.99
N ILE A 156 -31.86 -14.16 -16.96
CA ILE A 156 -32.31 -15.56 -17.14
C ILE A 156 -33.82 -15.51 -17.35
N TYR A 157 -34.22 -15.80 -18.60
CA TYR A 157 -35.62 -16.00 -18.91
C TYR A 157 -35.99 -17.44 -18.56
N MET A 158 -37.15 -17.64 -17.95
CA MET A 158 -37.73 -18.95 -17.66
C MET A 158 -38.25 -19.57 -18.95
N ILE A 159 -37.35 -19.82 -19.90
CA ILE A 159 -37.61 -20.34 -21.23
C ILE A 159 -36.75 -21.58 -21.48
N PRO A 160 -37.27 -22.74 -21.74
CA PRO A 160 -36.45 -23.89 -22.08
C PRO A 160 -35.68 -23.65 -23.38
N THR A 161 -34.35 -23.70 -23.30
CA THR A 161 -33.47 -23.62 -24.48
C THR A 161 -33.65 -24.88 -25.36
N ALA A 162 -33.83 -26.03 -24.71
CA ALA A 162 -34.25 -27.26 -25.32
C ALA A 162 -35.35 -27.91 -24.45
N ILE A 163 -36.31 -28.54 -25.07
CA ILE A 163 -37.41 -29.24 -24.39
C ILE A 163 -37.82 -30.44 -25.22
N THR A 164 -38.16 -31.55 -24.57
CA THR A 164 -38.64 -32.71 -25.30
C THR A 164 -39.95 -32.42 -26.03
N LYS A 165 -40.16 -33.04 -27.19
CA LYS A 165 -41.38 -32.82 -27.99
C LYS A 165 -42.63 -33.10 -27.15
N GLU A 166 -42.59 -34.13 -26.32
CA GLU A 166 -43.71 -34.52 -25.47
C GLU A 166 -44.08 -33.43 -24.47
N ARG A 167 -43.06 -32.90 -23.71
CA ARG A 167 -43.28 -31.81 -22.75
C ARG A 167 -43.69 -30.51 -23.44
N PHE A 168 -43.07 -30.17 -24.58
CA PHE A 168 -43.46 -29.02 -25.37
C PHE A 168 -44.91 -29.06 -25.80
N ASP A 169 -45.39 -30.21 -26.34
CA ASP A 169 -46.78 -30.38 -26.80
C ASP A 169 -47.75 -30.35 -25.59
N THR A 170 -47.36 -30.85 -24.42
CA THR A 170 -48.16 -30.80 -23.19
C THR A 170 -48.36 -29.33 -22.73
N PHE A 171 -47.35 -28.58 -22.53
CA PHE A 171 -47.46 -27.15 -22.10
C PHE A 171 -48.15 -26.31 -23.15
N LYS A 172 -47.87 -26.53 -24.42
CA LYS A 172 -48.53 -25.86 -25.54
C LYS A 172 -50.03 -26.07 -25.56
N ALA A 173 -50.53 -27.24 -25.19
CA ALA A 173 -51.95 -27.55 -25.16
C ALA A 173 -52.72 -26.66 -24.16
N GLU A 174 -52.10 -26.23 -23.08
CA GLU A 174 -52.69 -25.36 -22.08
C GLU A 174 -52.77 -23.87 -22.51
N MET A 175 -52.12 -23.50 -23.65
CA MET A 175 -52.12 -22.14 -24.15
C MET A 175 -53.25 -21.83 -25.11
N LYS A 176 -53.59 -20.57 -25.28
CA LYS A 176 -54.53 -20.11 -26.32
C LYS A 176 -53.97 -20.39 -27.72
N LYS A 177 -54.83 -20.75 -28.68
CA LYS A 177 -54.42 -21.06 -30.06
C LYS A 177 -53.52 -20.04 -30.73
N SER A 178 -53.72 -18.74 -30.42
CA SER A 178 -52.87 -17.67 -30.94
C SER A 178 -51.46 -17.71 -30.34
N THR A 179 -51.33 -18.02 -29.06
CA THR A 179 -50.06 -18.15 -28.32
C THR A 179 -49.32 -19.42 -28.81
N GLN A 180 -50.01 -20.54 -28.98
CA GLN A 180 -49.44 -21.78 -29.51
C GLN A 180 -48.69 -21.60 -30.83
N LYS A 181 -49.24 -20.81 -31.74
CA LYS A 181 -48.62 -20.54 -33.04
C LYS A 181 -47.37 -19.65 -32.86
N LYS A 182 -47.44 -18.61 -32.01
CA LYS A 182 -46.33 -17.73 -31.73
C LYS A 182 -45.20 -18.47 -31.03
N LEU A 183 -45.50 -19.28 -29.99
CA LEU A 183 -44.50 -20.10 -29.31
C LEU A 183 -43.78 -21.05 -30.29
N THR A 184 -44.54 -21.81 -31.07
CA THR A 184 -43.98 -22.79 -32.01
C THR A 184 -43.08 -22.11 -33.04
N SER A 185 -43.36 -20.88 -33.44
CA SER A 185 -42.54 -20.17 -34.42
C SER A 185 -41.14 -19.78 -33.93
N ASN A 186 -40.94 -19.74 -32.60
CA ASN A 186 -39.64 -19.42 -31.98
C ASN A 186 -38.77 -20.67 -31.74
N TYR A 187 -39.29 -21.86 -31.94
CA TYR A 187 -38.58 -23.12 -31.75
C TYR A 187 -38.41 -23.86 -33.07
N THR A 188 -37.35 -24.66 -33.13
CA THR A 188 -37.10 -25.59 -34.25
C THR A 188 -37.16 -27.02 -33.72
N LEU A 189 -37.98 -27.86 -34.38
CA LEU A 189 -38.04 -29.27 -34.05
C LEU A 189 -36.89 -30.04 -34.71
N TYR A 190 -36.15 -30.78 -33.89
CA TYR A 190 -35.11 -31.71 -34.31
C TYR A 190 -35.58 -33.12 -33.94
N GLU A 191 -35.66 -33.98 -34.94
CA GLU A 191 -36.06 -35.39 -34.80
C GLU A 191 -34.87 -36.31 -35.13
N PRO A 192 -34.57 -37.34 -34.34
CA PRO A 192 -33.45 -38.26 -34.60
C PRO A 192 -33.39 -38.74 -36.03
N ALA A 193 -34.54 -39.19 -36.57
CA ALA A 193 -34.64 -39.73 -37.91
C ALA A 193 -34.35 -38.73 -39.06
N LYS A 194 -34.39 -37.41 -38.77
CA LYS A 194 -34.18 -36.34 -39.75
C LYS A 194 -32.91 -35.54 -39.51
N LEU A 195 -32.14 -35.92 -38.48
CA LEU A 195 -30.99 -35.15 -38.02
C LEU A 195 -29.88 -35.12 -39.09
N ASP A 196 -29.66 -36.19 -39.79
CA ASP A 196 -28.64 -36.28 -40.85
C ASP A 196 -28.83 -35.30 -42.00
N SER A 197 -30.07 -34.82 -42.19
CA SER A 197 -30.36 -33.80 -43.22
C SER A 197 -30.09 -32.37 -42.80
N LYS A 198 -29.70 -32.13 -41.53
CA LYS A 198 -29.48 -30.79 -40.99
C LYS A 198 -28.01 -30.35 -41.15
N LYS A 199 -27.79 -29.10 -41.65
CA LYS A 199 -26.46 -28.54 -41.89
C LYS A 199 -25.65 -28.34 -40.62
N ASN A 200 -26.31 -28.12 -39.48
CA ASN A 200 -25.73 -27.89 -38.16
C ASN A 200 -25.82 -29.11 -37.22
N LYS A 201 -25.89 -30.33 -37.81
CA LYS A 201 -26.05 -31.59 -37.09
C LYS A 201 -25.05 -31.74 -35.92
N ASP A 202 -23.74 -31.60 -36.24
CA ASP A 202 -22.69 -31.88 -35.28
C ASP A 202 -22.71 -30.87 -34.09
N GLU A 203 -23.03 -29.61 -34.36
CA GLU A 203 -23.21 -28.57 -33.35
C GLU A 203 -24.42 -28.88 -32.45
N ILE A 204 -25.54 -29.27 -33.04
CA ILE A 204 -26.76 -29.66 -32.30
C ILE A 204 -26.51 -30.88 -31.43
N ILE A 205 -25.83 -31.91 -31.93
CA ILE A 205 -25.47 -33.09 -31.12
C ILE A 205 -24.53 -32.70 -29.96
N ALA A 206 -23.57 -31.84 -30.21
CA ALA A 206 -22.63 -31.41 -29.18
C ALA A 206 -23.32 -30.63 -28.05
N MET A 207 -24.28 -29.74 -28.37
CA MET A 207 -25.03 -28.95 -27.42
C MET A 207 -26.21 -29.67 -26.76
N TYR A 208 -26.86 -30.60 -27.50
CA TYR A 208 -28.06 -31.28 -27.07
C TYR A 208 -27.99 -32.79 -27.37
N PRO A 209 -27.14 -33.56 -26.66
CA PRO A 209 -26.89 -34.98 -26.98
C PRO A 209 -28.17 -35.85 -27.02
N GLU A 210 -29.15 -35.50 -26.18
CA GLU A 210 -30.42 -36.21 -26.12
C GLU A 210 -31.21 -36.14 -27.43
N VAL A 211 -30.85 -35.27 -28.39
CA VAL A 211 -31.46 -35.23 -29.73
C VAL A 211 -31.22 -36.50 -30.51
N LEU A 212 -30.24 -37.32 -30.14
CA LEU A 212 -30.04 -38.67 -30.75
C LEU A 212 -31.07 -39.69 -30.28
N ASN A 213 -31.61 -39.50 -29.08
CA ASN A 213 -32.53 -40.47 -28.44
C ASN A 213 -34.01 -40.08 -28.60
N GLN A 214 -34.31 -38.76 -28.63
CA GLN A 214 -35.67 -38.24 -28.64
C GLN A 214 -35.80 -36.93 -29.43
N ALA A 215 -37.03 -36.62 -29.87
CA ALA A 215 -37.28 -35.37 -30.56
C ALA A 215 -37.27 -34.19 -29.61
N LEU A 216 -36.51 -33.13 -29.93
CA LEU A 216 -36.37 -31.91 -29.15
C LEU A 216 -36.86 -30.68 -29.92
N TYR A 217 -37.60 -29.81 -29.24
CA TYR A 217 -37.76 -28.44 -29.66
C TYR A 217 -36.62 -27.61 -29.09
N ILE A 218 -35.86 -26.93 -29.94
CA ILE A 218 -34.71 -26.08 -29.56
C ILE A 218 -35.05 -24.63 -29.91
N LEU A 219 -34.85 -23.71 -28.99
CA LEU A 219 -35.06 -22.28 -29.17
C LEU A 219 -34.13 -21.76 -30.26
N LYS A 220 -34.62 -20.91 -31.14
CA LYS A 220 -33.83 -20.30 -32.21
C LYS A 220 -32.75 -19.39 -31.64
N SER A 221 -31.52 -19.56 -32.08
CA SER A 221 -30.34 -18.82 -31.57
C SER A 221 -30.37 -17.30 -31.82
N ASP A 222 -31.15 -16.86 -32.82
CA ASP A 222 -31.34 -15.46 -33.19
C ASP A 222 -32.50 -14.77 -32.47
N THR A 223 -33.02 -15.39 -31.38
CA THR A 223 -34.12 -14.80 -30.61
C THR A 223 -33.65 -13.58 -29.81
N SER A 224 -34.18 -12.39 -30.14
CA SER A 224 -33.86 -11.14 -29.48
C SER A 224 -34.39 -11.09 -28.04
N GLU A 225 -33.79 -10.29 -27.16
CA GLU A 225 -34.18 -10.11 -25.74
C GLU A 225 -35.67 -9.72 -25.60
N ASN A 226 -36.16 -8.81 -26.44
CA ASN A 226 -37.57 -8.43 -26.46
C ASN A 226 -38.49 -9.60 -26.82
N ASN A 227 -38.01 -10.55 -27.63
CA ASN A 227 -38.75 -11.75 -27.95
C ASN A 227 -38.65 -12.79 -26.83
N LYS A 228 -37.53 -12.94 -26.18
CA LYS A 228 -37.38 -13.80 -24.99
C LYS A 228 -38.36 -13.38 -23.89
N ALA A 229 -38.51 -12.10 -23.56
CA ALA A 229 -39.50 -11.64 -22.59
C ALA A 229 -40.95 -12.03 -22.97
N LYS A 230 -41.30 -11.97 -24.26
CA LYS A 230 -42.63 -12.40 -24.73
C LYS A 230 -42.81 -13.94 -24.66
N ILE A 231 -41.76 -14.67 -24.97
CA ILE A 231 -41.79 -16.14 -24.93
C ILE A 231 -41.90 -16.63 -23.48
N GLU A 232 -41.23 -15.98 -22.54
CA GLU A 232 -41.38 -16.22 -21.12
C GLU A 232 -42.82 -16.08 -20.65
N GLY A 233 -43.47 -14.98 -21.08
CA GLY A 233 -44.91 -14.79 -20.81
C GLY A 233 -45.79 -15.92 -21.44
N TYR A 234 -45.40 -16.51 -22.57
CA TYR A 234 -46.11 -17.63 -23.15
C TYR A 234 -45.92 -18.91 -22.34
N TRP A 235 -44.71 -19.18 -21.82
CA TRP A 235 -44.43 -20.30 -20.93
C TRP A 235 -45.14 -20.14 -19.58
N ALA A 236 -45.12 -18.95 -19.00
CA ALA A 236 -45.89 -18.65 -17.78
C ALA A 236 -47.41 -18.88 -17.96
N GLU A 237 -48.02 -18.52 -19.14
CA GLU A 237 -49.41 -18.79 -19.48
C GLU A 237 -49.73 -20.30 -19.42
N SER A 238 -48.75 -21.18 -19.70
CA SER A 238 -48.93 -22.62 -19.66
C SER A 238 -48.72 -23.28 -18.29
N GLY A 239 -48.39 -22.50 -17.26
CA GLY A 239 -48.03 -23.02 -15.96
C GLY A 239 -46.60 -23.60 -15.85
N TYR A 240 -45.70 -23.26 -16.77
CA TYR A 240 -44.32 -23.66 -16.74
C TYR A 240 -43.60 -23.03 -15.53
N THR A 241 -42.97 -23.86 -14.72
CA THR A 241 -42.38 -23.49 -13.42
C THR A 241 -40.85 -23.49 -13.45
N ALA A 242 -40.21 -22.99 -12.36
CA ALA A 242 -38.78 -23.10 -12.16
C ALA A 242 -38.29 -24.55 -12.09
N GLU A 243 -39.11 -25.46 -11.57
CA GLU A 243 -38.80 -26.89 -11.52
C GLU A 243 -38.79 -27.48 -12.95
N ASP A 244 -39.75 -27.09 -13.77
CA ASP A 244 -39.81 -27.50 -15.18
C ASP A 244 -38.59 -27.01 -15.96
N TYR A 245 -38.19 -25.75 -15.71
CA TYR A 245 -37.01 -25.18 -16.29
C TYR A 245 -35.75 -25.97 -15.92
N ALA A 246 -35.59 -26.32 -14.63
CA ALA A 246 -34.43 -27.10 -14.15
C ALA A 246 -34.38 -28.51 -14.81
N ILE A 247 -35.54 -29.13 -15.05
CA ILE A 247 -35.63 -30.42 -15.77
C ILE A 247 -35.15 -30.26 -17.22
N ASP A 248 -35.65 -29.24 -17.93
CA ASP A 248 -35.32 -29.05 -19.35
C ASP A 248 -33.89 -28.56 -19.56
N GLN A 249 -33.27 -27.88 -18.60
CA GLN A 249 -31.85 -27.52 -18.63
C GLN A 249 -30.91 -28.73 -18.66
N GLN A 250 -31.32 -29.89 -18.15
CA GLN A 250 -30.54 -31.13 -18.21
C GLN A 250 -30.36 -31.67 -19.65
N LEU A 251 -31.16 -31.19 -20.60
CA LEU A 251 -31.04 -31.55 -22.03
C LEU A 251 -29.89 -30.79 -22.73
N VAL A 252 -29.32 -29.78 -22.10
CA VAL A 252 -28.23 -28.98 -22.63
C VAL A 252 -26.92 -29.58 -22.14
N ALA A 253 -26.12 -30.19 -23.02
CA ALA A 253 -24.81 -30.71 -22.64
C ALA A 253 -23.85 -29.58 -22.32
N GLY A 254 -23.35 -29.63 -21.10
CA GLY A 254 -22.32 -28.77 -20.68
C GLY A 254 -22.66 -27.30 -20.97
N SER A 255 -23.50 -26.68 -20.18
CA SER A 255 -23.48 -25.22 -20.11
C SER A 255 -22.06 -24.84 -19.67
N LYS A 256 -21.14 -24.66 -20.64
CA LYS A 256 -20.01 -23.82 -20.37
C LYS A 256 -20.63 -22.55 -19.85
N ASP A 257 -20.28 -22.20 -18.63
CA ASP A 257 -20.67 -20.92 -18.05
C ASP A 257 -20.19 -19.82 -19.01
N ASN A 258 -21.01 -19.48 -19.99
CA ASN A 258 -20.77 -18.42 -20.96
C ASN A 258 -21.16 -17.05 -20.37
N SER A 259 -21.60 -17.02 -19.11
CA SER A 259 -21.80 -15.76 -18.42
C SER A 259 -20.44 -15.06 -18.35
N GLY A 260 -20.39 -13.79 -18.75
CA GLY A 260 -19.18 -12.95 -18.73
C GLY A 260 -18.60 -12.76 -17.34
N ALA A 261 -17.77 -11.77 -17.16
CA ALA A 261 -17.26 -11.37 -15.86
C ALA A 261 -18.42 -10.98 -14.93
N VAL A 262 -18.49 -11.64 -13.78
CA VAL A 262 -19.43 -11.33 -12.68
C VAL A 262 -18.66 -11.33 -11.39
N PHE A 263 -18.93 -10.34 -10.53
CA PHE A 263 -18.28 -10.13 -9.25
C PHE A 263 -19.30 -9.94 -8.15
N ASN A 264 -19.10 -10.55 -7.00
CA ASN A 264 -19.78 -10.11 -5.78
C ASN A 264 -18.84 -9.27 -4.94
N VAL A 265 -19.34 -8.17 -4.43
CA VAL A 265 -18.68 -7.31 -3.45
C VAL A 265 -19.77 -6.75 -2.53
N SER A 266 -19.53 -6.85 -1.22
CA SER A 266 -20.42 -6.23 -0.23
C SER A 266 -19.80 -4.95 0.31
N MET A 267 -20.60 -3.90 0.46
CA MET A 267 -20.25 -2.69 1.19
C MET A 267 -21.08 -2.60 2.46
N VAL A 268 -20.43 -2.37 3.58
CA VAL A 268 -21.09 -2.19 4.88
C VAL A 268 -20.90 -0.76 5.34
N TYR A 269 -21.97 -0.11 5.74
CA TYR A 269 -21.99 1.27 6.20
C TYR A 269 -22.36 1.31 7.68
N ARG A 270 -21.59 2.03 8.47
CA ARG A 270 -21.77 2.11 9.92
C ARG A 270 -21.52 3.53 10.44
N LEU A 271 -22.26 3.94 11.46
CA LEU A 271 -21.97 5.15 12.23
C LEU A 271 -21.27 4.76 13.55
N ASP A 272 -20.11 5.35 13.80
CA ASP A 272 -19.29 5.08 14.98
C ASP A 272 -18.96 6.40 15.71
N GLY A 273 -19.81 6.76 16.66
CA GLY A 273 -19.75 8.08 17.30
C GLY A 273 -19.93 9.21 16.29
N SER A 274 -18.93 10.08 16.15
CA SER A 274 -18.90 11.16 15.14
C SER A 274 -18.30 10.75 13.80
N ASP A 275 -17.98 9.47 13.62
CA ASP A 275 -17.33 8.96 12.44
C ASP A 275 -18.30 8.14 11.57
N PHE A 276 -18.11 8.23 10.25
CA PHE A 276 -18.77 7.36 9.29
C PHE A 276 -17.78 6.32 8.79
N VAL A 277 -18.14 5.04 8.86
CA VAL A 277 -17.25 3.93 8.50
C VAL A 277 -17.83 3.13 7.35
N VAL A 278 -16.99 2.83 6.37
CA VAL A 278 -17.32 2.01 5.21
C VAL A 278 -16.38 0.82 5.16
N GLU A 279 -16.94 -0.38 5.04
CA GLU A 279 -16.18 -1.63 5.05
C GLU A 279 -16.50 -2.47 3.82
N ILE A 280 -15.45 -3.12 3.25
CA ILE A 280 -15.57 -4.15 2.23
C ILE A 280 -14.82 -5.38 2.72
N PRO A 281 -15.52 -6.33 3.36
CA PRO A 281 -14.90 -7.58 3.82
C PRO A 281 -14.43 -8.42 2.63
N TYR A 282 -13.19 -8.87 2.64
CA TYR A 282 -12.63 -9.66 1.54
C TYR A 282 -13.30 -11.02 1.41
N ASP A 283 -13.85 -11.57 2.51
CA ASP A 283 -14.65 -12.77 2.49
C ASP A 283 -15.97 -12.64 1.69
N SER A 284 -16.39 -11.40 1.38
CA SER A 284 -17.56 -11.13 0.52
C SER A 284 -17.22 -11.13 -0.96
N ILE A 285 -15.93 -11.03 -1.32
CA ILE A 285 -15.49 -10.89 -2.70
C ILE A 285 -15.55 -12.25 -3.40
N ARG A 286 -16.28 -12.31 -4.53
CA ARG A 286 -16.38 -13.47 -5.39
C ARG A 286 -16.10 -13.06 -6.82
N TYR A 287 -15.38 -13.88 -7.54
CA TYR A 287 -15.09 -13.67 -8.96
C TYR A 287 -14.82 -15.00 -9.65
N LYS A 288 -14.87 -15.01 -10.97
CA LYS A 288 -14.49 -16.20 -11.74
C LYS A 288 -12.99 -16.20 -11.98
N GLU A 289 -12.34 -17.35 -11.88
CA GLU A 289 -10.90 -17.49 -12.10
C GLU A 289 -10.43 -16.90 -13.45
N ALA A 290 -11.28 -16.94 -14.47
CA ALA A 290 -10.98 -16.34 -15.78
C ALA A 290 -10.99 -14.80 -15.79
N TYR A 291 -11.51 -14.17 -14.74
CA TYR A 291 -11.64 -12.71 -14.59
C TYR A 291 -11.21 -12.26 -13.20
N PRO A 292 -9.90 -12.38 -12.85
CA PRO A 292 -9.44 -11.97 -11.55
C PRO A 292 -9.68 -10.48 -11.31
N ILE A 293 -10.14 -10.14 -10.11
CA ILE A 293 -10.32 -8.75 -9.70
C ILE A 293 -8.96 -8.16 -9.30
N THR A 294 -8.59 -7.02 -9.88
CA THR A 294 -7.29 -6.40 -9.61
C THR A 294 -7.38 -5.19 -8.69
N PHE A 295 -8.39 -4.34 -8.89
CA PHE A 295 -8.57 -3.18 -8.03
C PHE A 295 -10.03 -3.04 -7.59
N ILE A 296 -10.20 -2.52 -6.37
CA ILE A 296 -11.47 -2.02 -5.84
C ILE A 296 -11.28 -0.55 -5.44
N THR A 297 -12.25 0.28 -5.81
CA THR A 297 -12.30 1.70 -5.47
C THR A 297 -13.63 1.99 -4.79
N PRO A 298 -13.69 1.99 -3.46
CA PRO A 298 -14.89 2.39 -2.73
C PRO A 298 -15.08 3.90 -2.80
N LEU A 299 -16.31 4.33 -2.87
CA LEU A 299 -16.77 5.72 -2.82
C LEU A 299 -15.93 6.70 -3.68
N PRO A 300 -15.78 6.45 -5.00
CA PRO A 300 -14.89 7.26 -5.83
C PRO A 300 -15.25 8.75 -5.88
N MET A 301 -16.51 9.10 -5.58
CA MET A 301 -17.02 10.46 -5.67
C MET A 301 -17.54 11.02 -4.34
N PHE A 302 -17.20 10.40 -3.21
CA PHE A 302 -17.68 10.91 -1.91
C PHE A 302 -17.16 12.31 -1.63
N GLY A 303 -18.08 13.23 -1.33
CA GLY A 303 -17.77 14.61 -1.05
C GLY A 303 -17.26 15.43 -2.24
N ALA A 304 -17.23 14.87 -3.47
CA ALA A 304 -16.70 15.53 -4.66
C ALA A 304 -17.16 17.00 -4.76
N ALA A 305 -16.21 17.87 -5.12
CA ALA A 305 -16.42 19.32 -5.17
C ALA A 305 -16.60 19.79 -6.61
N SER A 306 -17.64 20.60 -6.84
CA SER A 306 -17.93 21.21 -8.13
C SER A 306 -16.94 22.33 -8.48
N VAL A 307 -17.09 22.91 -9.66
CA VAL A 307 -16.31 24.08 -10.08
C VAL A 307 -16.63 25.36 -9.29
N GLU A 308 -17.77 25.38 -8.60
CA GLU A 308 -18.22 26.53 -7.80
C GLU A 308 -17.78 26.42 -6.32
N ASP A 309 -17.34 25.24 -5.90
CA ASP A 309 -16.86 25.01 -4.53
C ASP A 309 -15.45 25.58 -4.33
N GLU A 310 -15.20 26.14 -3.14
CA GLU A 310 -13.89 26.61 -2.70
C GLU A 310 -13.24 25.58 -1.76
N GLY A 311 -11.94 25.33 -1.96
CA GLY A 311 -11.20 24.41 -1.11
C GLY A 311 -10.09 23.64 -1.82
N TYR A 312 -9.75 22.50 -1.27
CA TYR A 312 -8.65 21.65 -1.74
C TYR A 312 -8.85 20.18 -1.37
N MET A 313 -8.15 19.32 -2.07
CA MET A 313 -7.94 17.93 -1.73
C MET A 313 -6.61 17.82 -0.97
N PHE A 314 -6.60 17.04 0.11
CA PHE A 314 -5.43 16.67 0.87
C PHE A 314 -5.00 15.26 0.49
N VAL A 315 -3.73 15.09 0.12
CA VAL A 315 -3.11 13.79 -0.18
C VAL A 315 -1.87 13.57 0.70
N PRO A 316 -1.58 12.35 1.16
CA PRO A 316 -0.50 12.07 2.11
C PRO A 316 0.88 11.95 1.43
N GLU A 317 1.18 12.88 0.53
CA GLU A 317 2.43 12.97 -0.22
C GLU A 317 3.52 13.59 0.66
N GLY A 318 4.65 12.89 0.86
CA GLY A 318 5.69 13.35 1.79
C GLY A 318 5.14 13.54 3.21
N GLY A 319 5.24 14.75 3.74
CA GLY A 319 4.60 15.15 5.00
C GLY A 319 3.12 15.48 4.85
N GLY A 320 2.63 15.60 3.62
CA GLY A 320 1.30 16.00 3.22
C GLY A 320 1.30 17.03 2.12
N ALA A 321 0.31 17.00 1.23
CA ALA A 321 0.22 17.94 0.11
C ALA A 321 -1.22 18.34 -0.20
N LEU A 322 -1.38 19.54 -0.75
CA LEU A 322 -2.65 20.11 -1.13
C LEU A 322 -2.76 20.22 -2.66
N ILE A 323 -3.92 19.85 -3.19
CA ILE A 323 -4.32 20.04 -4.57
C ILE A 323 -5.55 20.94 -4.54
N ASN A 324 -5.37 22.20 -4.92
CA ASN A 324 -6.45 23.17 -4.90
C ASN A 324 -7.52 22.82 -5.94
N PHE A 325 -8.77 23.08 -5.64
CA PHE A 325 -9.84 22.92 -6.60
C PHE A 325 -9.59 23.80 -7.81
N ASN A 326 -9.94 23.29 -8.97
CA ASN A 326 -9.89 24.05 -10.23
C ASN A 326 -8.51 24.68 -10.53
N ASN A 327 -7.41 24.08 -10.11
CA ASN A 327 -6.06 24.65 -10.25
C ASN A 327 -5.57 24.75 -11.71
N GLY A 328 -6.33 24.25 -12.68
CA GLY A 328 -6.05 24.39 -14.12
C GLY A 328 -4.94 23.49 -14.65
N LYS A 329 -4.36 22.59 -13.84
CA LYS A 329 -3.26 21.71 -14.23
C LYS A 329 -3.73 20.50 -15.07
N LEU A 330 -4.61 20.73 -16.04
CA LEU A 330 -5.26 19.70 -16.86
C LEU A 330 -4.29 18.86 -17.70
N ASN A 331 -3.09 19.39 -17.99
CA ASN A 331 -2.06 18.71 -18.76
C ASN A 331 -1.14 17.83 -17.90
N GLN A 332 -1.29 17.84 -16.58
CA GLN A 332 -0.55 17.01 -15.67
C GLN A 332 -1.28 15.68 -15.45
N ASN A 333 -0.56 14.64 -15.04
CA ASN A 333 -1.20 13.38 -14.68
C ASN A 333 -2.06 13.54 -13.42
N SER A 334 -3.11 12.73 -13.31
CA SER A 334 -3.84 12.53 -12.06
C SER A 334 -2.88 12.08 -10.96
N TYR A 335 -3.16 12.44 -9.72
CA TYR A 335 -2.40 11.92 -8.58
C TYR A 335 -2.72 10.45 -8.34
N TYR A 336 -1.70 9.64 -8.12
CA TYR A 336 -1.81 8.29 -7.59
C TYR A 336 -0.52 7.89 -6.89
N ALA A 337 -0.62 7.40 -5.67
CA ALA A 337 0.51 6.86 -4.94
C ALA A 337 0.09 5.65 -4.08
N ASN A 338 1.00 4.67 -3.95
CA ASN A 338 0.78 3.46 -3.19
C ASN A 338 1.15 3.62 -1.72
N MET A 339 0.38 3.02 -0.85
CA MET A 339 0.69 2.93 0.57
C MET A 339 1.94 2.07 0.80
N TYR A 340 2.86 2.57 1.62
CA TYR A 340 4.14 1.96 1.98
C TYR A 340 5.06 1.69 0.77
N GLY A 341 4.90 2.45 -0.31
CA GLY A 341 5.72 2.38 -1.50
C GLY A 341 5.48 1.14 -2.37
N TRP A 342 6.45 0.87 -3.22
CA TRP A 342 6.40 -0.22 -4.16
C TRP A 342 6.58 -1.58 -3.47
N ASP A 343 5.82 -2.58 -3.88
CA ASP A 343 6.10 -3.97 -3.51
C ASP A 343 7.21 -4.53 -4.40
N TYR A 344 8.38 -4.79 -3.81
CA TYR A 344 9.53 -5.32 -4.56
C TYR A 344 9.30 -6.72 -5.10
N ALA A 345 8.29 -7.44 -4.62
CA ALA A 345 7.85 -8.71 -5.20
C ALA A 345 6.96 -8.55 -6.44
N THR A 346 6.78 -7.32 -6.92
CA THR A 346 6.18 -7.01 -8.23
C THR A 346 7.22 -6.37 -9.14
N ARG A 347 7.17 -6.66 -10.46
CA ARG A 347 8.18 -6.17 -11.40
C ARG A 347 8.01 -4.68 -11.72
N ARG A 348 9.13 -4.00 -11.87
CA ARG A 348 9.23 -2.67 -12.47
C ARG A 348 10.08 -2.75 -13.73
N ASN A 349 9.62 -2.18 -14.81
CA ASN A 349 10.36 -2.16 -16.07
C ASN A 349 11.31 -0.96 -16.18
N GLU A 350 11.03 0.12 -15.46
CA GLU A 350 11.78 1.37 -15.50
C GLU A 350 11.90 1.98 -14.10
N MET A 351 12.98 2.73 -13.87
CA MET A 351 13.10 3.56 -12.68
C MET A 351 12.10 4.70 -12.77
N ILE A 352 11.03 4.59 -12.07
CA ILE A 352 10.08 5.66 -11.88
C ILE A 352 10.41 6.32 -10.52
N SER A 353 10.24 7.63 -10.43
CA SER A 353 10.22 8.30 -9.13
C SER A 353 9.23 7.56 -8.22
N GLU A 354 9.74 6.91 -7.18
CA GLU A 354 8.89 6.14 -6.30
C GLU A 354 8.10 7.08 -5.43
N THR A 355 6.79 7.04 -5.58
CA THR A 355 5.89 7.70 -4.67
C THR A 355 5.54 6.75 -3.54
N ARG A 356 5.71 7.23 -2.33
CA ARG A 356 5.47 6.47 -1.11
C ARG A 356 4.55 7.26 -0.21
N LEU A 357 3.50 6.60 0.25
CA LEU A 357 2.65 7.11 1.32
C LEU A 357 3.04 6.40 2.62
N ASN A 358 3.37 7.16 3.65
CA ASN A 358 3.79 6.60 4.93
C ASN A 358 2.63 6.51 5.93
N PHE A 359 1.54 7.24 5.70
CA PHE A 359 0.38 7.27 6.57
C PHE A 359 -0.92 7.21 5.77
N PRO A 360 -1.91 6.43 6.22
CA PRO A 360 -3.06 6.05 5.42
C PRO A 360 -4.22 7.04 5.56
N VAL A 361 -3.98 8.32 5.25
CA VAL A 361 -4.99 9.39 5.42
C VAL A 361 -5.06 10.27 4.18
N PHE A 362 -6.25 10.50 3.67
CA PHE A 362 -6.54 11.51 2.67
C PHE A 362 -7.76 12.34 3.10
N GLY A 363 -8.04 13.46 2.45
CA GLY A 363 -9.19 14.28 2.86
C GLY A 363 -9.54 15.39 1.89
N MET A 364 -10.60 16.08 2.20
CA MET A 364 -11.10 17.21 1.43
C MET A 364 -11.58 18.33 2.35
N ALA A 365 -11.14 19.54 2.08
CA ALA A 365 -11.72 20.74 2.67
C ALA A 365 -12.59 21.44 1.64
N LYS A 366 -13.84 21.73 2.01
CA LYS A 366 -14.85 22.31 1.11
C LYS A 366 -15.78 23.27 1.84
N ASN A 367 -15.81 24.52 1.41
CA ASN A 367 -16.80 25.53 1.88
C ASN A 367 -16.84 25.66 3.41
N GLY A 368 -15.68 25.76 4.06
CA GLY A 368 -15.58 25.99 5.50
C GLY A 368 -15.69 24.74 6.39
N GLY A 369 -15.70 23.54 5.82
CA GLY A 369 -15.60 22.28 6.56
C GLY A 369 -14.73 21.28 5.84
N SER A 370 -14.37 20.19 6.53
CA SER A 370 -13.53 19.17 5.94
C SER A 370 -13.87 17.76 6.46
N PHE A 371 -13.37 16.79 5.75
CA PHE A 371 -13.23 15.44 6.28
C PHE A 371 -11.80 14.91 6.05
N ILE A 372 -11.39 14.02 6.92
CA ILE A 372 -10.29 13.09 6.64
C ILE A 372 -10.87 11.68 6.54
N CYS A 373 -10.31 10.89 5.62
CA CYS A 373 -10.56 9.47 5.51
C CYS A 373 -9.31 8.72 5.98
N ILE A 374 -9.44 7.93 7.04
CA ILE A 374 -8.39 7.05 7.57
C ILE A 374 -8.63 5.65 6.99
N MET A 375 -7.65 5.12 6.28
CA MET A 375 -7.68 3.75 5.75
C MET A 375 -7.17 2.80 6.83
N GLU A 376 -8.06 2.13 7.54
CA GLU A 376 -7.73 1.30 8.71
C GLU A 376 -7.38 -0.15 8.35
N GLY A 377 -8.08 -0.74 7.38
CA GLY A 377 -7.90 -2.13 6.96
C GLY A 377 -7.37 -2.27 5.53
N ALA A 378 -6.70 -3.38 5.24
CA ALA A 378 -6.06 -3.70 3.97
C ALA A 378 -5.12 -2.57 3.47
N THR A 379 -4.49 -1.86 4.39
CA THR A 379 -3.74 -0.63 4.10
C THR A 379 -2.59 -0.85 3.14
N SER A 380 -1.90 -1.99 3.22
CA SER A 380 -0.77 -2.30 2.35
C SER A 380 -1.16 -2.55 0.89
N TYR A 381 -2.43 -2.82 0.64
CA TYR A 381 -3.04 -2.93 -0.69
C TYR A 381 -3.58 -1.59 -1.20
N GLY A 382 -3.63 -0.59 -0.34
CA GLY A 382 -4.21 0.72 -0.61
C GLY A 382 -3.30 1.67 -1.38
N GLY A 383 -3.92 2.65 -1.98
CA GLY A 383 -3.31 3.83 -2.56
C GLY A 383 -4.33 4.97 -2.56
N VAL A 384 -3.85 6.17 -2.75
CA VAL A 384 -4.71 7.38 -2.84
C VAL A 384 -4.69 7.90 -4.26
N MET A 385 -5.86 8.18 -4.80
CA MET A 385 -6.06 8.73 -6.13
C MET A 385 -6.83 10.05 -6.03
N ALA A 386 -6.40 11.07 -6.79
CA ALA A 386 -7.09 12.35 -6.86
C ALA A 386 -7.00 12.96 -8.25
N ASP A 387 -8.03 13.70 -8.63
CA ASP A 387 -8.04 14.48 -9.87
C ASP A 387 -8.85 15.76 -9.74
N ILE A 388 -8.56 16.70 -10.63
CA ILE A 388 -9.20 18.02 -10.67
C ILE A 388 -10.32 18.06 -11.71
N SER A 389 -11.25 18.96 -11.49
CA SER A 389 -12.31 19.26 -12.45
C SER A 389 -11.75 19.67 -13.82
N GLY A 390 -12.50 19.37 -14.87
CA GLY A 390 -12.17 19.75 -16.24
C GLY A 390 -11.43 18.72 -17.06
N ARG A 391 -10.93 17.63 -16.44
CA ARG A 391 -10.22 16.56 -17.16
C ARG A 391 -11.18 15.48 -17.66
N TYR A 392 -11.88 14.82 -16.77
CA TYR A 392 -12.81 13.73 -17.09
C TYR A 392 -14.26 14.07 -16.80
N ASN A 393 -14.48 14.99 -15.88
CA ASN A 393 -15.77 15.50 -15.43
C ASN A 393 -15.59 16.89 -14.81
N SER A 394 -16.68 17.48 -14.32
CA SER A 394 -16.69 18.82 -13.72
C SER A 394 -16.41 18.86 -12.21
N TYR A 395 -15.85 17.78 -11.66
CA TYR A 395 -15.63 17.66 -10.21
C TYR A 395 -14.16 17.49 -9.86
N ASN A 396 -13.78 18.03 -8.70
CA ASN A 396 -12.57 17.72 -7.99
C ASN A 396 -12.87 16.57 -7.05
N TRP A 397 -12.11 15.48 -7.09
CA TRP A 397 -12.39 14.26 -6.35
C TRP A 397 -11.13 13.54 -5.91
N LEU A 398 -11.24 12.81 -4.80
CA LEU A 398 -10.19 11.92 -4.31
C LEU A 398 -10.80 10.70 -3.62
N CYS A 399 -10.09 9.60 -3.63
CA CYS A 399 -10.54 8.35 -3.03
C CYS A 399 -9.39 7.40 -2.73
N GLY A 400 -9.65 6.41 -1.88
CA GLY A 400 -8.78 5.24 -1.72
C GLY A 400 -9.01 4.26 -2.87
N LYS A 401 -7.92 3.67 -3.38
CA LYS A 401 -7.95 2.62 -4.39
C LYS A 401 -7.10 1.45 -3.91
N TYR A 402 -7.66 0.23 -3.94
CA TYR A 402 -7.02 -0.95 -3.38
C TYR A 402 -6.66 -1.95 -4.46
N ASN A 403 -5.40 -2.34 -4.54
CA ASN A 403 -4.92 -3.40 -5.42
C ASN A 403 -5.20 -4.76 -4.75
N VAL A 404 -6.34 -5.35 -5.06
CA VAL A 404 -6.88 -6.54 -4.37
C VAL A 404 -6.07 -7.80 -4.68
N LEU A 405 -5.64 -7.97 -5.94
CA LEU A 405 -4.76 -9.05 -6.38
C LEU A 405 -3.62 -8.48 -7.19
N HIS A 406 -2.41 -8.58 -6.68
CA HIS A 406 -1.22 -8.21 -7.42
C HIS A 406 -1.01 -9.13 -8.61
N SER A 407 -0.52 -8.57 -9.71
CA SER A 407 -0.28 -9.30 -10.94
C SER A 407 1.04 -8.94 -11.57
N ASP A 408 1.59 -9.87 -12.34
CA ASP A 408 2.79 -9.67 -13.13
C ASP A 408 2.66 -10.33 -14.50
N GLN A 409 3.47 -9.93 -15.45
CA GLN A 409 3.47 -10.45 -16.80
C GLN A 409 4.62 -11.44 -16.99
N TYR A 410 4.30 -12.58 -17.56
CA TYR A 410 5.28 -13.58 -17.96
C TYR A 410 5.24 -13.82 -19.47
N ASN A 411 6.40 -13.74 -20.12
CA ASN A 411 6.52 -14.05 -21.53
C ASN A 411 6.76 -15.55 -21.73
N VAL A 412 5.77 -16.26 -22.23
CA VAL A 412 5.84 -17.74 -22.46
C VAL A 412 6.59 -18.11 -23.73
N SER A 413 7.01 -17.16 -24.53
CA SER A 413 7.70 -17.42 -25.82
C SER A 413 9.02 -16.64 -25.89
N SER A 414 10.10 -17.35 -26.19
CA SER A 414 11.40 -16.72 -26.46
C SER A 414 11.51 -16.09 -27.88
N LYS A 415 10.52 -16.31 -28.75
CA LYS A 415 10.56 -15.89 -30.16
C LYS A 415 9.57 -14.78 -30.48
N THR A 416 8.47 -14.70 -29.76
CA THR A 416 7.41 -13.71 -29.95
C THR A 416 6.95 -13.21 -28.59
N ALA A 417 6.55 -11.95 -28.50
CA ALA A 417 5.94 -11.42 -27.29
C ALA A 417 4.57 -12.09 -27.07
N GLN A 418 4.56 -13.16 -26.29
CA GLN A 418 3.35 -13.85 -25.88
C GLN A 418 3.24 -13.74 -24.36
N LEU A 419 2.62 -12.66 -23.90
CA LEU A 419 2.48 -12.33 -22.50
C LEU A 419 1.28 -13.04 -21.90
N VAL A 420 1.48 -13.60 -20.71
CA VAL A 420 0.43 -14.16 -19.86
C VAL A 420 0.50 -13.42 -18.52
N PHE A 421 -0.64 -13.00 -18.00
CA PHE A 421 -0.74 -12.43 -16.66
C PHE A 421 -0.83 -13.55 -15.62
N MET A 422 -0.07 -13.42 -14.58
CA MET A 422 -0.12 -14.27 -13.39
C MET A 422 -0.47 -13.41 -12.19
N TYR A 423 -1.34 -13.93 -11.33
CA TYR A 423 -1.95 -13.19 -10.23
C TYR A 423 -1.55 -13.81 -8.89
N GLU A 424 -1.59 -12.98 -7.86
CA GLU A 424 -1.61 -13.44 -6.47
C GLU A 424 -2.68 -14.51 -6.28
N GLN A 425 -2.39 -15.55 -5.50
CA GLN A 425 -3.25 -16.73 -5.47
C GLN A 425 -4.53 -16.52 -4.68
N ASP A 426 -4.42 -15.90 -3.51
CA ASP A 426 -5.53 -15.72 -2.58
C ASP A 426 -5.67 -14.24 -2.19
N LEU A 427 -6.89 -13.86 -1.86
CA LEU A 427 -7.17 -12.58 -1.20
C LEU A 427 -6.62 -12.64 0.23
N PRO A 428 -6.09 -11.53 0.77
CA PRO A 428 -5.74 -11.48 2.18
C PRO A 428 -6.99 -11.68 3.06
N ASP A 429 -6.79 -12.26 4.24
CA ASP A 429 -7.83 -12.33 5.26
C ASP A 429 -7.91 -10.99 5.99
N ASP A 430 -8.58 -10.02 5.39
CA ASP A 430 -8.67 -8.65 5.85
C ASP A 430 -9.98 -7.99 5.36
N CYS A 431 -10.16 -6.74 5.71
CA CYS A 431 -11.29 -5.91 5.32
C CYS A 431 -10.79 -4.54 4.87
N ILE A 432 -11.20 -4.07 3.70
CA ILE A 432 -11.02 -2.65 3.36
C ILE A 432 -11.89 -1.86 4.32
N THR A 433 -11.29 -1.01 5.14
CA THR A 433 -12.00 -0.16 6.09
C THR A 433 -11.60 1.30 5.89
N GLN A 434 -12.57 2.15 5.66
CA GLN A 434 -12.41 3.60 5.51
C GLN A 434 -13.22 4.30 6.58
N ARG A 435 -12.54 5.02 7.48
CA ARG A 435 -13.14 5.84 8.53
C ARG A 435 -13.11 7.30 8.12
N TYR A 436 -14.25 7.91 7.95
CA TYR A 436 -14.43 9.32 7.66
C TYR A 436 -14.69 10.08 8.95
N LYS A 437 -13.79 11.02 9.28
CA LYS A 437 -13.95 11.96 10.40
C LYS A 437 -14.27 13.33 9.83
N PHE A 438 -15.35 13.94 10.30
CA PHE A 438 -15.78 15.25 9.87
C PHE A 438 -15.27 16.34 10.82
N ILE A 439 -14.83 17.47 10.26
CA ILE A 439 -14.19 18.57 11.00
C ILE A 439 -14.87 19.88 10.58
N ASP A 440 -15.34 20.64 11.56
CA ASP A 440 -15.97 21.95 11.33
C ASP A 440 -14.92 23.05 11.14
N SER A 441 -14.03 22.81 10.20
CA SER A 441 -12.93 23.69 9.77
C SER A 441 -12.46 23.25 8.38
N ASP A 442 -12.00 24.18 7.56
CA ASP A 442 -11.37 23.91 6.27
C ASP A 442 -9.84 23.99 6.32
N ARG A 443 -9.26 24.05 7.52
CA ARG A 443 -7.83 24.16 7.71
C ARG A 443 -7.17 22.78 7.81
N TYR A 444 -6.12 22.53 7.00
CA TYR A 444 -5.38 21.26 7.05
C TYR A 444 -4.74 21.00 8.42
N VAL A 445 -4.46 22.04 9.21
CA VAL A 445 -3.93 21.90 10.58
C VAL A 445 -4.94 21.21 11.48
N ASP A 446 -6.22 21.61 11.39
CA ASP A 446 -7.28 20.99 12.18
C ASP A 446 -7.55 19.55 11.74
N MET A 447 -7.44 19.27 10.41
CA MET A 447 -7.47 17.91 9.87
C MET A 447 -6.30 17.08 10.41
N ALA A 448 -5.09 17.64 10.45
CA ALA A 448 -3.89 16.97 10.97
C ALA A 448 -4.00 16.69 12.48
N ASN A 449 -4.50 17.66 13.26
CA ASN A 449 -4.72 17.47 14.69
C ASN A 449 -5.79 16.41 14.97
N ALA A 450 -6.86 16.34 14.15
CA ALA A 450 -7.86 15.25 14.25
C ALA A 450 -7.25 13.87 13.99
N TYR A 451 -6.30 13.77 13.05
CA TYR A 451 -5.55 12.52 12.84
C TYR A 451 -4.59 12.23 14.01
N GLY A 452 -3.89 13.24 14.53
CA GLY A 452 -3.04 13.09 15.72
C GLY A 452 -3.81 12.64 16.95
N GLU A 453 -5.04 13.14 17.14
CA GLU A 453 -5.94 12.68 18.19
C GLU A 453 -6.34 11.20 18.01
N TYR A 454 -6.68 10.81 16.78
CA TYR A 454 -6.93 9.40 16.44
C TYR A 454 -5.73 8.51 16.76
N LEU A 455 -4.51 8.92 16.40
CA LEU A 455 -3.29 8.15 16.72
C LEU A 455 -3.09 8.00 18.24
N ARG A 456 -3.29 9.07 19.01
CA ARG A 456 -3.17 9.03 20.48
C ARG A 456 -4.18 8.09 21.15
N GLN A 457 -5.32 7.85 20.53
CA GLN A 457 -6.34 6.93 21.02
C GLN A 457 -6.02 5.45 20.71
N GLN A 458 -5.03 5.17 19.85
CA GLN A 458 -4.63 3.79 19.59
C GLN A 458 -3.92 3.20 20.82
N PRO A 459 -4.32 2.00 21.28
CA PRO A 459 -3.77 1.41 22.52
C PRO A 459 -2.25 1.29 22.52
N GLU A 460 -1.66 0.98 21.35
CA GLU A 460 -0.24 0.80 21.19
C GLU A 460 0.56 2.12 21.25
N MET A 461 -0.08 3.26 20.97
CA MET A 461 0.54 4.59 21.01
C MET A 461 0.61 5.19 22.41
N THR A 462 -0.17 4.70 23.37
CA THR A 462 -0.29 5.30 24.72
C THR A 462 0.98 5.17 25.57
N ALA A 463 1.89 4.28 25.24
CA ALA A 463 3.14 4.03 25.97
C ALA A 463 4.33 4.87 25.49
N THR A 464 4.14 5.74 24.49
CA THR A 464 5.25 6.52 23.92
C THR A 464 5.52 7.78 24.73
N THR A 465 6.81 8.06 24.97
CA THR A 465 7.29 9.28 25.61
C THR A 465 8.10 10.08 24.63
N VAL A 466 7.82 11.36 24.52
CA VAL A 466 8.56 12.32 23.71
C VAL A 466 9.63 12.97 24.57
N SER A 467 10.82 13.15 24.02
CA SER A 467 11.96 13.80 24.70
C SER A 467 11.67 15.28 24.96
N GLU A 468 12.22 15.82 26.03
CA GLU A 468 12.09 17.26 26.32
C GLU A 468 12.83 18.12 25.28
N GLN A 469 14.06 17.73 24.96
CA GLN A 469 14.87 18.40 23.94
C GLN A 469 14.59 17.82 22.55
N MET A 470 14.68 18.69 21.54
CA MET A 470 14.61 18.29 20.13
C MET A 470 15.63 17.18 19.83
N PRO A 471 15.23 16.07 19.20
CA PRO A 471 16.14 14.96 18.94
C PRO A 471 17.20 15.31 17.91
N VAL A 472 18.41 14.81 18.13
CA VAL A 472 19.51 14.85 17.17
C VAL A 472 19.86 13.43 16.78
N SER A 473 19.75 13.11 15.50
CA SER A 473 20.19 11.83 14.92
C SER A 473 21.53 11.99 14.23
N VAL A 474 22.44 11.07 14.48
CA VAL A 474 23.73 11.01 13.79
C VAL A 474 23.98 9.60 13.30
N GLU A 475 24.01 9.40 11.98
CA GLU A 475 24.55 8.16 11.44
C GLU A 475 26.07 8.19 11.40
N MET A 476 26.70 7.19 12.01
CA MET A 476 28.14 6.95 11.91
C MET A 476 28.40 5.74 11.04
N VAL A 477 28.98 5.94 9.85
CA VAL A 477 29.26 4.88 8.89
C VAL A 477 30.52 4.14 9.28
N GLY A 478 30.41 2.92 9.79
CA GLY A 478 31.49 2.11 10.33
C GLY A 478 32.40 1.52 9.27
N ALA A 479 31.84 0.73 8.36
CA ALA A 479 32.60 0.11 7.29
C ALA A 479 31.78 0.01 6.00
N ILE A 480 32.46 0.08 4.87
CA ILE A 480 31.92 -0.14 3.53
C ILE A 480 32.60 -1.34 2.87
N ASP A 481 31.89 -1.97 1.97
CA ASP A 481 32.46 -2.94 1.04
C ASP A 481 33.13 -2.23 -0.13
N LYS A 482 34.31 -2.68 -0.50
CA LYS A 482 35.09 -2.12 -1.60
C LYS A 482 35.89 -3.22 -2.29
N ILE A 483 35.89 -3.22 -3.62
CA ILE A 483 36.79 -4.06 -4.40
C ILE A 483 38.17 -3.42 -4.38
N VAL A 484 39.15 -4.12 -3.81
CA VAL A 484 40.55 -3.70 -3.81
C VAL A 484 41.40 -4.64 -4.66
N VAL A 485 42.34 -4.09 -5.42
CA VAL A 485 43.24 -4.92 -6.23
C VAL A 485 44.45 -5.33 -5.37
N LYS A 486 44.57 -6.66 -5.08
CA LYS A 486 45.73 -7.24 -4.42
C LYS A 486 46.45 -8.21 -5.36
N MET A 487 47.71 -7.95 -5.59
CA MET A 487 48.52 -8.78 -6.52
C MET A 487 47.91 -8.90 -7.93
N GLY A 488 47.23 -7.82 -8.40
CA GLY A 488 46.56 -7.81 -9.71
C GLY A 488 45.19 -8.49 -9.77
N LEU A 489 44.70 -9.02 -8.64
CA LEU A 489 43.36 -9.64 -8.57
C LEU A 489 42.37 -8.73 -7.80
N PRO A 490 41.15 -8.54 -8.34
CA PRO A 490 40.10 -7.86 -7.60
C PRO A 490 39.66 -8.73 -6.43
N ILE A 491 39.66 -8.20 -5.24
CA ILE A 491 39.25 -8.87 -4.01
C ILE A 491 38.25 -8.00 -3.27
N ASP A 492 37.13 -8.60 -2.95
CA ASP A 492 36.15 -8.03 -2.02
C ASP A 492 36.81 -7.76 -0.66
N SER A 493 36.74 -6.55 -0.20
CA SER A 493 37.37 -6.12 1.04
C SER A 493 36.46 -5.22 1.84
N VAL A 494 36.62 -5.26 3.15
CA VAL A 494 35.95 -4.36 4.09
C VAL A 494 36.91 -3.23 4.42
N VAL A 495 36.47 -2.01 4.23
CA VAL A 495 37.22 -0.78 4.56
C VAL A 495 36.52 -0.09 5.72
N ALA A 496 37.24 0.07 6.83
CA ALA A 496 36.74 0.85 7.98
C ALA A 496 36.72 2.33 7.61
N THR A 497 35.56 2.96 7.70
CA THR A 497 35.39 4.41 7.51
C THR A 497 35.32 5.15 8.84
N THR A 498 34.79 4.49 9.88
CA THR A 498 34.78 4.95 11.27
C THR A 498 34.96 3.78 12.21
N THR A 499 36.05 3.71 12.95
CA THR A 499 36.26 2.70 13.99
C THR A 499 35.43 2.99 15.23
N PHE A 500 35.24 2.01 16.11
CA PHE A 500 34.51 2.23 17.37
C PHE A 500 35.22 3.24 18.28
N GLU A 501 36.56 3.32 18.25
CA GLU A 501 37.33 4.33 18.97
C GLU A 501 37.10 5.72 18.40
N GLN A 502 37.08 5.90 17.07
CA GLN A 502 36.73 7.15 16.43
C GLN A 502 35.30 7.58 16.71
N ALA A 503 34.35 6.62 16.75
CA ALA A 503 32.97 6.90 17.14
C ALA A 503 32.86 7.41 18.60
N GLN A 504 33.64 6.83 19.54
CA GLN A 504 33.73 7.37 20.92
C GLN A 504 34.22 8.80 20.91
N GLN A 505 35.22 9.10 20.09
CA GLN A 505 35.74 10.48 19.98
C GLN A 505 34.66 11.41 19.44
N MET A 506 33.94 11.05 18.38
CA MET A 506 32.86 11.85 17.81
C MET A 506 31.72 12.09 18.82
N ILE A 507 31.26 11.04 19.53
CA ILE A 507 30.27 11.17 20.60
C ILE A 507 30.77 12.09 21.68
N GLY A 508 32.04 11.96 22.11
CA GLY A 508 32.68 12.83 23.06
C GLY A 508 32.68 14.29 22.62
N ASP A 509 33.12 14.53 21.40
CA ASP A 509 33.19 15.90 20.82
C ASP A 509 31.79 16.56 20.74
N LEU A 510 30.75 15.80 20.29
CA LEU A 510 29.40 16.32 20.21
C LEU A 510 28.79 16.61 21.59
N THR A 511 28.92 15.70 22.54
CA THR A 511 28.38 15.85 23.90
C THR A 511 29.13 16.93 24.71
N GLU A 512 30.46 17.01 24.61
CA GLU A 512 31.26 18.05 25.18
C GLU A 512 31.01 19.41 24.52
N GLY A 513 30.62 19.40 23.24
CA GLY A 513 30.17 20.57 22.51
C GLY A 513 28.77 21.05 22.89
N GLY A 514 28.07 20.38 23.79
CA GLY A 514 26.76 20.79 24.32
C GLY A 514 25.55 20.14 23.64
N VAL A 515 25.75 19.17 22.72
CA VAL A 515 24.64 18.48 22.04
C VAL A 515 23.91 17.58 23.05
N GLU A 516 22.63 17.83 23.23
CA GLU A 516 21.71 17.02 24.05
C GLU A 516 20.84 16.10 23.22
N ASN A 517 20.16 15.13 23.81
CA ASN A 517 19.31 14.13 23.16
C ASN A 517 19.96 13.55 21.90
N LEU A 518 21.22 13.16 22.01
CA LEU A 518 22.02 12.61 20.92
C LEU A 518 21.65 11.12 20.68
N ASN A 519 21.20 10.81 19.48
CA ASN A 519 20.85 9.47 19.02
C ASN A 519 21.83 9.05 17.93
N VAL A 520 22.72 8.12 18.22
CA VAL A 520 23.76 7.65 17.30
C VAL A 520 23.33 6.34 16.67
N ARG A 521 23.15 6.32 15.37
CA ARG A 521 22.94 5.13 14.55
C ARG A 521 24.27 4.68 13.94
N PHE A 522 24.85 3.58 14.42
CA PHE A 522 26.10 3.05 13.87
C PHE A 522 25.81 2.02 12.78
N SER A 523 26.03 2.39 11.51
CA SER A 523 25.83 1.53 10.35
C SER A 523 27.13 0.79 9.95
N GLY A 524 26.99 -0.30 9.21
CA GLY A 524 28.14 -1.05 8.69
C GLY A 524 29.05 -1.68 9.75
N TRP A 525 28.51 -2.07 10.89
CA TRP A 525 29.27 -2.62 12.02
C TRP A 525 29.58 -4.11 11.94
N ALA A 526 28.85 -4.86 11.12
CA ALA A 526 28.90 -6.30 11.05
C ALA A 526 28.88 -6.83 9.61
N ASN A 527 29.27 -8.06 9.42
CA ASN A 527 29.08 -8.89 8.23
C ASN A 527 29.35 -8.19 6.88
N ARG A 528 30.50 -7.56 6.67
CA ARG A 528 30.95 -6.89 5.43
C ARG A 528 30.79 -5.37 5.39
N GLY A 529 29.97 -4.75 6.18
CA GLY A 529 29.79 -3.30 6.20
C GLY A 529 28.36 -2.86 5.88
N VAL A 530 28.20 -1.71 5.25
CA VAL A 530 26.88 -1.12 4.96
C VAL A 530 25.99 -2.02 4.11
N ASN A 531 26.54 -2.62 3.06
CA ASN A 531 25.89 -3.72 2.30
C ASN A 531 26.25 -5.05 2.95
N GLN A 532 25.68 -5.29 4.11
CA GLN A 532 26.02 -6.45 4.92
C GLN A 532 25.60 -7.76 4.29
N ARG A 533 26.30 -8.85 4.64
CA ARG A 533 25.77 -10.20 4.48
C ARG A 533 24.68 -10.45 5.51
N VAL A 534 23.75 -11.34 5.17
CA VAL A 534 22.67 -11.73 6.06
C VAL A 534 23.17 -12.15 7.45
N PHE A 535 22.36 -11.93 8.46
CA PHE A 535 22.69 -12.18 9.87
C PHE A 535 22.37 -13.62 10.32
N THR A 536 22.69 -14.63 9.51
CA THR A 536 22.67 -16.02 9.97
C THR A 536 23.78 -16.30 10.98
N ASP A 537 24.90 -15.58 10.90
CA ASP A 537 26.00 -15.56 11.85
C ASP A 537 26.52 -14.11 11.95
N VAL A 538 26.15 -13.43 13.03
CA VAL A 538 26.45 -12.01 13.22
C VAL A 538 27.87 -11.82 13.73
N LYS A 539 28.74 -11.30 12.87
CA LYS A 539 30.16 -11.07 13.15
C LYS A 539 30.50 -9.59 13.16
N VAL A 540 30.88 -9.09 14.33
CA VAL A 540 31.39 -7.72 14.45
C VAL A 540 32.69 -7.59 13.66
N ILE A 541 32.80 -6.54 12.87
CA ILE A 541 33.97 -6.27 11.99
C ILE A 541 35.21 -6.00 12.82
N LYS A 542 36.26 -6.82 12.64
CA LYS A 542 37.52 -6.71 13.39
C LYS A 542 38.25 -5.40 13.12
N GLN A 543 38.16 -4.87 11.89
CA GLN A 543 38.78 -3.60 11.49
C GLN A 543 38.23 -2.40 12.24
N LEU A 544 37.00 -2.51 12.79
CA LEU A 544 36.39 -1.46 13.61
C LEU A 544 36.81 -1.53 15.09
N GLY A 545 37.46 -2.62 15.53
CA GLY A 545 37.80 -2.89 16.91
C GLY A 545 37.22 -4.19 17.46
N GLY A 546 36.43 -4.92 16.65
CA GLY A 546 35.79 -6.18 17.03
C GLY A 546 34.82 -6.04 18.21
N GLU A 547 34.38 -7.15 18.80
CA GLU A 547 33.42 -7.13 19.93
C GLU A 547 33.90 -6.35 21.16
N ALA A 548 35.20 -6.35 21.43
CA ALA A 548 35.76 -5.61 22.56
C ALA A 548 35.61 -4.09 22.35
N GLY A 549 35.96 -3.60 21.14
CA GLY A 549 35.79 -2.18 20.80
C GLY A 549 34.31 -1.76 20.80
N MET A 550 33.42 -2.63 20.30
CA MET A 550 31.97 -2.39 20.33
C MET A 550 31.43 -2.27 21.76
N LYS A 551 31.81 -3.16 22.67
CA LYS A 551 31.42 -3.08 24.10
C LYS A 551 31.93 -1.81 24.77
N ASN A 552 33.15 -1.37 24.44
CA ASN A 552 33.69 -0.11 24.93
C ASN A 552 32.89 1.09 24.41
N LEU A 553 32.49 1.08 23.13
CA LEU A 553 31.62 2.12 22.54
C LEU A 553 30.26 2.16 23.23
N ILE A 554 29.64 1.00 23.48
CA ILE A 554 28.33 0.91 24.18
C ILE A 554 28.44 1.53 25.59
N SER A 555 29.46 1.15 26.35
CA SER A 555 29.69 1.71 27.70
C SER A 555 29.96 3.22 27.64
N PHE A 556 30.78 3.66 26.72
CA PHE A 556 31.10 5.08 26.54
C PHE A 556 29.89 5.96 26.19
N ALA A 557 29.07 5.49 25.23
CA ALA A 557 27.85 6.19 24.85
C ALA A 557 26.89 6.34 26.05
N LYS A 558 26.74 5.28 26.85
CA LYS A 558 25.94 5.29 28.08
C LYS A 558 26.47 6.29 29.08
N ASP A 559 27.81 6.34 29.31
CA ASP A 559 28.46 7.29 30.24
C ASP A 559 28.31 8.75 29.78
N LYS A 560 28.16 8.97 28.47
CA LYS A 560 27.93 10.30 27.86
C LYS A 560 26.42 10.62 27.68
N ASN A 561 25.50 9.77 28.16
CA ASN A 561 24.05 9.91 27.99
C ASN A 561 23.63 10.05 26.53
N ALA A 562 24.34 9.38 25.62
CA ALA A 562 23.99 9.27 24.21
C ALA A 562 23.31 7.92 23.95
N ASN A 563 22.17 7.95 23.24
CA ASN A 563 21.51 6.73 22.79
C ASN A 563 22.29 6.13 21.61
N LEU A 564 22.64 4.84 21.71
CA LEU A 564 23.40 4.17 20.65
C LEU A 564 22.60 3.01 20.06
N TYR A 565 22.44 3.05 18.74
CA TYR A 565 21.73 2.06 17.96
C TYR A 565 22.64 1.44 16.93
N PHE A 566 22.51 0.12 16.71
CA PHE A 566 23.20 -0.56 15.65
C PHE A 566 22.25 -0.93 14.53
N ASP A 567 22.63 -0.53 13.33
CA ASP A 567 21.79 -0.57 12.13
C ASP A 567 21.92 -1.92 11.40
N GLY A 568 20.85 -2.35 10.73
CA GLY A 568 20.84 -3.55 9.92
C GLY A 568 19.83 -3.50 8.78
N VAL A 569 20.18 -4.24 7.70
CA VAL A 569 19.34 -4.54 6.55
C VAL A 569 18.93 -6.00 6.61
N ASN A 570 17.67 -6.31 6.64
CA ASN A 570 17.14 -7.64 6.88
C ASN A 570 16.39 -8.22 5.68
N CYS A 571 15.77 -7.34 4.88
CA CYS A 571 14.94 -7.71 3.72
C CYS A 571 15.77 -8.00 2.46
N PHE A 572 17.05 -7.64 2.42
CA PHE A 572 17.88 -7.83 1.24
C PHE A 572 19.08 -8.72 1.48
N ALA A 573 19.41 -9.54 0.48
CA ALA A 573 20.62 -10.35 0.45
C ALA A 573 21.47 -9.97 -0.76
N TYR A 574 22.64 -9.38 -0.48
CA TYR A 574 23.59 -8.95 -1.52
C TYR A 574 24.45 -10.10 -2.04
N ASP A 575 24.54 -11.22 -1.34
CA ASP A 575 25.26 -12.43 -1.73
C ASP A 575 24.30 -13.64 -1.68
N SER A 576 24.53 -14.63 -2.54
CA SER A 576 23.79 -15.90 -2.51
C SER A 576 24.74 -17.08 -2.60
N GLY A 577 24.58 -18.01 -1.67
CA GLY A 577 25.33 -19.26 -1.60
C GLY A 577 25.25 -19.91 -0.23
N ILE A 578 25.42 -21.22 -0.17
CA ILE A 578 25.32 -22.00 1.09
C ILE A 578 26.27 -21.48 2.16
N LEU A 579 27.49 -21.07 1.77
CA LEU A 579 28.48 -20.55 2.71
C LEU A 579 28.24 -19.09 3.12
N GLN A 580 27.38 -18.39 2.40
CA GLN A 580 26.96 -17.01 2.69
C GLN A 580 25.73 -16.93 3.60
N GLY A 581 25.10 -18.09 3.87
CA GLY A 581 23.93 -18.17 4.75
C GLY A 581 22.58 -17.85 4.07
N PHE A 582 22.57 -17.52 2.77
CA PHE A 582 21.39 -17.26 1.98
C PHE A 582 21.46 -18.03 0.66
N VAL A 583 20.42 -18.78 0.36
CA VAL A 583 20.30 -19.53 -0.90
C VAL A 583 19.09 -18.99 -1.66
N GLY A 584 19.34 -18.23 -2.73
CA GLY A 584 18.26 -17.55 -3.46
C GLY A 584 17.10 -18.46 -3.87
N PHE A 585 17.36 -19.74 -4.15
CA PHE A 585 16.32 -20.70 -4.53
C PHE A 585 15.28 -20.96 -3.40
N SER A 586 15.71 -21.02 -2.14
CA SER A 586 14.86 -21.33 -0.97
C SER A 586 14.48 -20.09 -0.14
N ASP A 587 15.33 -19.05 -0.15
CA ASP A 587 15.27 -17.98 0.83
C ASP A 587 14.83 -16.63 0.22
N ALA A 588 14.90 -16.51 -1.14
CA ALA A 588 14.40 -15.34 -1.83
C ALA A 588 12.87 -15.39 -1.96
N ALA A 589 12.24 -14.22 -1.85
CA ALA A 589 10.86 -14.02 -2.21
C ALA A 589 10.63 -14.29 -3.71
N ARG A 590 9.39 -14.55 -4.10
CA ARG A 590 9.00 -14.83 -5.48
C ARG A 590 8.02 -13.80 -6.01
N TYR A 591 8.18 -13.49 -7.28
CA TYR A 591 7.16 -12.81 -8.07
C TYR A 591 5.92 -13.71 -8.24
N THR A 592 4.80 -13.14 -8.61
CA THR A 592 3.62 -13.91 -9.05
C THR A 592 3.94 -14.85 -10.21
N THR A 593 4.93 -14.53 -11.02
CA THR A 593 5.50 -15.38 -12.10
C THR A 593 6.32 -16.56 -11.60
N ARG A 594 6.44 -16.74 -10.26
CA ARG A 594 7.18 -17.83 -9.58
C ARG A 594 8.70 -17.72 -9.65
N GLU A 595 9.23 -16.73 -10.34
CA GLU A 595 10.67 -16.45 -10.38
C GLU A 595 11.13 -15.81 -9.08
N GLN A 596 12.41 -15.99 -8.75
CA GLN A 596 13.02 -15.33 -7.59
C GLN A 596 13.06 -13.82 -7.81
N VAL A 597 12.72 -13.06 -6.79
CA VAL A 597 12.83 -11.60 -6.84
C VAL A 597 14.31 -11.23 -6.82
N LYS A 598 14.74 -10.64 -7.93
CA LYS A 598 16.05 -10.02 -8.09
C LYS A 598 15.87 -8.53 -8.34
N ILE A 599 16.61 -7.74 -7.58
CA ILE A 599 16.56 -6.30 -7.67
C ILE A 599 17.84 -5.84 -8.33
N TYR A 600 17.71 -5.22 -9.49
CA TYR A 600 18.82 -4.67 -10.24
C TYR A 600 19.01 -3.20 -9.86
N PRO A 601 20.25 -2.76 -9.60
CA PRO A 601 20.54 -1.34 -9.52
C PRO A 601 20.15 -0.64 -10.83
N TYR A 602 19.58 0.55 -10.75
CA TYR A 602 19.21 1.33 -11.93
C TYR A 602 20.35 2.24 -12.36
N ASP A 603 20.52 2.36 -13.67
CA ASP A 603 21.38 3.37 -14.26
C ASP A 603 20.64 4.71 -14.27
N ILE A 604 21.22 5.72 -13.61
CA ILE A 604 20.61 7.05 -13.43
C ILE A 604 20.49 7.86 -14.73
N ILE A 605 21.18 7.45 -15.81
CA ILE A 605 21.17 8.13 -17.11
C ILE A 605 20.06 7.55 -17.99
N THR A 606 19.95 6.23 -18.01
CA THR A 606 19.00 5.52 -18.89
C THR A 606 17.66 5.24 -18.23
N TYR A 607 17.57 5.36 -16.92
CA TYR A 607 16.42 4.97 -16.08
C TYR A 607 16.01 3.49 -16.25
N LYS A 608 16.97 2.63 -16.62
CA LYS A 608 16.78 1.19 -16.80
C LYS A 608 17.65 0.41 -15.83
N GLU A 609 17.32 -0.85 -15.67
CA GLU A 609 18.17 -1.78 -14.94
C GLU A 609 19.59 -1.80 -15.50
N SER A 610 20.58 -1.81 -14.62
CA SER A 610 21.98 -1.82 -14.99
C SER A 610 22.41 -3.20 -15.49
N ASP A 611 22.93 -3.25 -16.72
CA ASP A 611 23.41 -4.50 -17.32
C ASP A 611 24.78 -4.96 -16.76
N TRP A 612 25.48 -4.10 -16.00
CA TRP A 612 26.86 -4.33 -15.54
C TRP A 612 27.02 -4.49 -14.03
N LEU A 613 25.93 -4.25 -13.26
CA LEU A 613 25.89 -4.48 -11.81
C LEU A 613 25.14 -5.77 -11.52
N ASP A 614 25.69 -6.58 -10.60
CA ASP A 614 25.04 -7.78 -10.15
C ASP A 614 23.76 -7.44 -9.36
N PRO A 615 22.64 -8.17 -9.60
CA PRO A 615 21.45 -8.01 -8.82
C PRO A 615 21.62 -8.58 -7.41
N TYR A 616 20.85 -8.04 -6.48
CA TYR A 616 20.68 -8.59 -5.15
C TYR A 616 19.26 -9.18 -5.00
N TYR A 617 19.03 -9.93 -3.94
CA TYR A 617 17.78 -10.65 -3.72
C TYR A 617 16.92 -9.96 -2.68
N LEU A 618 15.60 -9.96 -2.90
CA LEU A 618 14.63 -9.75 -1.84
C LEU A 618 14.50 -11.05 -1.03
N ALA A 619 14.75 -11.02 0.26
CA ALA A 619 14.51 -12.14 1.14
C ALA A 619 12.99 -12.33 1.36
N LYS A 620 12.51 -13.56 1.46
CA LYS A 620 11.14 -13.81 1.86
C LYS A 620 10.88 -13.28 3.29
N PRO A 621 9.68 -12.79 3.61
CA PRO A 621 9.39 -12.13 4.90
C PRO A 621 9.78 -12.96 6.12
N SER A 622 9.55 -14.26 6.09
CA SER A 622 9.94 -15.15 7.19
C SER A 622 11.45 -15.21 7.41
N TYR A 623 12.26 -15.18 6.33
CA TYR A 623 13.71 -15.13 6.42
C TYR A 623 14.20 -13.76 6.93
N ALA A 624 13.58 -12.66 6.46
CA ALA A 624 13.91 -11.33 6.93
C ALA A 624 13.66 -11.19 8.44
N LYS A 625 12.56 -11.75 8.95
CA LYS A 625 12.26 -11.82 10.37
C LYS A 625 13.32 -12.61 11.14
N GLU A 626 13.71 -13.81 10.69
CA GLU A 626 14.76 -14.62 11.32
C GLU A 626 16.10 -13.86 11.34
N ASN A 627 16.44 -13.20 10.23
CA ASN A 627 17.65 -12.41 10.10
C ASN A 627 17.68 -11.26 11.12
N ALA A 628 16.56 -10.55 11.29
CA ALA A 628 16.40 -9.49 12.29
C ALA A 628 16.46 -10.02 13.73
N SER A 629 15.79 -11.15 14.02
CA SER A 629 15.87 -11.81 15.33
C SER A 629 17.31 -12.17 15.70
N ASN A 630 18.11 -12.67 14.76
CA ASN A 630 19.52 -12.96 14.98
C ASN A 630 20.34 -11.70 15.30
N MET A 631 20.04 -10.57 14.65
CA MET A 631 20.64 -9.27 14.95
C MET A 631 20.25 -8.79 16.36
N ILE A 632 18.96 -8.80 16.69
CA ILE A 632 18.42 -8.41 18.00
C ILE A 632 19.10 -9.21 19.13
N ASN A 633 19.14 -10.53 18.98
CA ASN A 633 19.74 -11.43 19.97
C ASN A 633 21.25 -11.18 20.14
N LYS A 634 21.98 -10.95 19.04
CA LYS A 634 23.41 -10.64 19.09
C LYS A 634 23.67 -9.31 19.80
N LEU A 635 22.90 -8.29 19.47
CA LEU A 635 23.01 -6.96 20.09
C LEU A 635 22.71 -7.02 21.58
N SER A 636 21.64 -7.69 21.98
CA SER A 636 21.30 -7.94 23.39
C SER A 636 22.43 -8.66 24.13
N GLY A 637 23.02 -9.73 23.53
CA GLY A 637 24.15 -10.48 24.09
C GLY A 637 25.44 -9.65 24.23
N LEU A 638 25.58 -8.55 23.50
CA LEU A 638 26.69 -7.59 23.61
C LEU A 638 26.39 -6.44 24.58
N GLY A 639 25.16 -6.35 25.07
CA GLY A 639 24.68 -5.28 25.96
C GLY A 639 24.27 -4.00 25.26
N ALA A 640 23.97 -4.05 23.96
CA ALA A 640 23.43 -2.92 23.21
C ALA A 640 21.96 -2.69 23.58
N GLU A 641 21.62 -1.44 23.91
CA GLU A 641 20.29 -1.00 24.31
C GLU A 641 19.47 -0.43 23.13
N GLY A 642 20.02 -0.42 21.91
CA GLY A 642 19.35 0.12 20.73
C GLY A 642 19.60 -0.67 19.46
N VAL A 643 18.55 -0.82 18.66
CA VAL A 643 18.56 -1.39 17.32
C VAL A 643 17.96 -0.41 16.33
N ALA A 644 18.54 -0.29 15.14
CA ALA A 644 18.00 0.49 14.05
C ALA A 644 17.66 -0.41 12.86
N PHE A 645 16.46 -0.27 12.33
CA PHE A 645 16.05 -0.97 11.15
C PHE A 645 16.08 -0.03 9.94
N ARG A 646 16.91 -0.36 8.94
CA ARG A 646 16.99 0.41 7.71
C ARG A 646 15.82 0.10 6.77
N ASP A 647 15.23 -1.07 6.91
CA ASP A 647 14.21 -1.64 6.03
C ASP A 647 12.92 -2.05 6.78
N ILE A 648 13.01 -2.73 7.91
CA ILE A 648 11.82 -3.10 8.71
C ILE A 648 11.15 -1.82 9.24
N GLY A 649 9.83 -1.70 9.05
CA GLY A 649 9.09 -0.46 9.33
C GLY A 649 9.13 0.58 8.20
N PHE A 650 9.94 0.33 7.15
CA PHE A 650 10.04 1.19 5.96
C PHE A 650 9.67 0.43 4.67
N LEU A 651 10.31 -0.71 4.40
CA LEU A 651 10.00 -1.53 3.23
C LEU A 651 8.94 -2.58 3.58
N LEU A 652 8.03 -2.79 2.64
CA LEU A 652 6.99 -3.79 2.79
C LEU A 652 6.79 -4.52 1.47
N SER A 653 7.08 -5.82 1.45
CA SER A 653 6.95 -6.66 0.27
C SER A 653 6.41 -8.02 0.63
N ALA A 654 5.63 -8.60 -0.29
CA ALA A 654 5.08 -9.93 -0.20
C ALA A 654 6.10 -11.03 -0.61
N ASP A 655 5.69 -12.29 -0.48
CA ASP A 655 6.29 -13.45 -1.17
C ASP A 655 5.17 -14.20 -1.89
N TYR A 656 5.08 -14.03 -3.21
CA TYR A 656 4.04 -14.67 -4.04
C TYR A 656 4.38 -16.12 -4.40
N ASN A 657 5.05 -16.83 -3.49
CA ASN A 657 5.33 -18.24 -3.67
C ASN A 657 4.02 -19.06 -3.57
N PRO A 658 3.56 -19.73 -4.64
CA PRO A 658 2.27 -20.43 -4.61
C PRO A 658 2.24 -21.64 -3.65
N LYS A 659 3.37 -22.03 -3.09
CA LYS A 659 3.48 -23.10 -2.11
C LYS A 659 3.43 -22.63 -0.67
N ALA A 660 3.67 -21.34 -0.45
CA ALA A 660 3.71 -20.68 0.85
C ALA A 660 3.60 -19.18 0.61
N LEU A 661 2.43 -18.72 0.17
CA LEU A 661 2.12 -17.31 -0.01
C LEU A 661 2.27 -16.58 1.32
N VAL A 662 2.95 -15.45 1.28
CA VAL A 662 2.93 -14.46 2.36
C VAL A 662 2.45 -13.16 1.73
N THR A 663 1.24 -12.78 2.06
CA THR A 663 0.63 -11.54 1.59
C THR A 663 1.35 -10.32 2.14
N ARG A 664 1.11 -9.16 1.55
CA ARG A 664 1.72 -7.92 2.03
C ARG A 664 1.23 -7.53 3.43
N GLU A 665 -0.02 -7.86 3.79
CA GLU A 665 -0.55 -7.67 5.15
C GLU A 665 0.11 -8.61 6.17
N GLU A 666 0.32 -9.88 5.82
CA GLU A 666 1.07 -10.82 6.68
C GLU A 666 2.53 -10.38 6.87
N ALA A 667 3.17 -9.87 5.81
CA ALA A 667 4.52 -9.29 5.91
C ALA A 667 4.55 -8.06 6.84
N LYS A 668 3.51 -7.21 6.79
CA LYS A 668 3.33 -6.08 7.73
C LYS A 668 3.24 -6.57 9.17
N ALA A 669 2.43 -7.60 9.43
CA ALA A 669 2.33 -8.22 10.75
C ALA A 669 3.68 -8.79 11.23
N MET A 670 4.44 -9.45 10.35
CA MET A 670 5.80 -9.95 10.69
C MET A 670 6.78 -8.81 11.03
N ASN A 671 6.70 -7.67 10.34
CA ASN A 671 7.50 -6.49 10.67
C ASN A 671 7.15 -5.95 12.07
N VAL A 672 5.85 -5.86 12.39
CA VAL A 672 5.36 -5.47 13.73
C VAL A 672 5.87 -6.44 14.80
N GLU A 673 5.76 -7.74 14.58
CA GLU A 673 6.27 -8.74 15.52
C GLU A 673 7.78 -8.61 15.74
N THR A 674 8.56 -8.30 14.72
CA THR A 674 10.01 -8.07 14.82
C THR A 674 10.34 -6.87 15.71
N MET A 675 9.62 -5.76 15.54
CA MET A 675 9.80 -4.58 16.38
C MET A 675 9.40 -4.85 17.84
N LYS A 676 8.30 -5.59 18.06
CA LYS A 676 7.91 -6.07 19.41
C LYS A 676 8.98 -6.97 20.05
N GLU A 677 9.62 -7.83 19.25
CA GLU A 677 10.73 -8.68 19.73
C GLU A 677 11.91 -7.82 20.23
N ALA A 678 12.27 -6.76 19.49
CA ALA A 678 13.32 -5.84 19.92
C ALA A 678 12.97 -5.13 21.24
N GLN A 679 11.74 -4.63 21.38
CA GLN A 679 11.26 -4.02 22.63
C GLN A 679 11.25 -5.03 23.80
N ALA A 680 10.79 -6.27 23.55
CA ALA A 680 10.80 -7.33 24.55
C ALA A 680 12.22 -7.73 25.00
N ALA A 681 13.23 -7.56 24.12
CA ALA A 681 14.63 -7.70 24.47
C ALA A 681 15.22 -6.49 25.23
N GLY A 682 14.39 -5.47 25.54
CA GLY A 682 14.80 -4.26 26.24
C GLY A 682 15.55 -3.27 25.36
N GLN A 683 15.41 -3.36 24.03
CA GLN A 683 16.07 -2.47 23.07
C GLN A 683 15.14 -1.34 22.64
N LYS A 684 15.67 -0.13 22.56
CA LYS A 684 15.06 0.99 21.85
C LYS A 684 15.16 0.77 20.35
N VAL A 685 14.16 1.25 19.61
CA VAL A 685 14.03 1.02 18.16
C VAL A 685 14.07 2.34 17.39
N ILE A 686 14.95 2.41 16.39
CA ILE A 686 14.88 3.41 15.33
C ILE A 686 14.27 2.77 14.08
N ILE A 687 13.30 3.48 13.48
CA ILE A 687 12.78 3.19 12.14
C ILE A 687 13.09 4.35 11.19
N ARG A 688 13.05 4.05 9.89
CA ARG A 688 13.24 5.04 8.84
C ARG A 688 11.89 5.51 8.30
N SER A 689 11.79 6.79 7.94
CA SER A 689 10.67 7.43 7.21
C SER A 689 9.30 7.43 7.91
N GLY A 690 9.00 6.49 8.81
CA GLY A 690 7.81 6.50 9.68
C GLY A 690 6.52 5.99 9.07
N ASN A 691 6.52 4.77 8.51
CA ASN A 691 5.24 4.11 8.20
C ASN A 691 4.38 4.01 9.47
N ASP A 692 3.09 4.35 9.36
CA ASP A 692 2.18 4.46 10.51
C ASP A 692 2.11 3.19 11.37
N TYR A 693 2.08 2.00 10.75
CA TYR A 693 2.04 0.73 11.48
C TYR A 693 3.28 0.46 12.36
N ALA A 694 4.38 1.17 12.10
CA ALA A 694 5.62 1.05 12.86
C ALA A 694 5.76 2.08 13.99
N LEU A 695 4.96 3.16 13.96
CA LEU A 695 5.01 4.25 14.94
C LEU A 695 4.94 3.78 16.39
N PRO A 696 4.04 2.85 16.78
CA PRO A 696 3.90 2.45 18.18
C PRO A 696 5.18 1.82 18.75
N TYR A 697 6.01 1.25 17.89
CA TYR A 697 7.17 0.45 18.26
C TYR A 697 8.49 1.20 18.12
N ALA A 698 8.46 2.41 17.55
CA ALA A 698 9.64 3.24 17.35
C ALA A 698 9.85 4.21 18.53
N ASP A 699 11.09 4.32 19.01
CA ASP A 699 11.51 5.36 19.94
C ASP A 699 11.93 6.63 19.18
N LEU A 700 12.44 6.49 17.96
CA LEU A 700 12.80 7.60 17.08
C LEU A 700 12.53 7.23 15.62
N ILE A 701 11.98 8.18 14.86
CA ILE A 701 11.84 8.11 13.42
C ILE A 701 12.94 8.95 12.79
N THR A 702 13.76 8.36 11.91
CA THR A 702 14.78 9.11 11.16
C THR A 702 14.41 9.22 9.69
N ASP A 703 15.05 10.17 8.99
CA ASP A 703 14.89 10.37 7.54
C ASP A 703 13.42 10.56 7.13
N MET A 704 12.62 11.31 7.90
CA MET A 704 11.24 11.62 7.53
C MET A 704 11.24 12.55 6.32
N ASP A 705 10.43 12.19 5.32
CA ASP A 705 10.28 13.00 4.11
C ASP A 705 9.52 14.30 4.41
N LEU A 706 10.16 15.44 4.18
CA LEU A 706 9.59 16.79 4.37
C LEU A 706 9.18 17.44 3.03
N ASN A 707 9.50 16.82 1.88
CA ASN A 707 9.35 17.43 0.55
C ASN A 707 8.36 16.73 -0.37
N GLY A 708 8.18 15.41 -0.20
CA GLY A 708 7.40 14.60 -1.13
C GLY A 708 8.10 14.37 -2.49
N ALA A 709 7.42 13.65 -3.38
CA ALA A 709 7.95 13.27 -4.69
C ALA A 709 7.78 14.35 -5.79
N GLY A 710 7.13 15.47 -5.48
CA GLY A 710 6.99 16.60 -6.40
C GLY A 710 6.03 16.36 -7.56
N TYR A 711 4.87 15.74 -7.33
CA TYR A 711 3.82 15.64 -8.34
C TYR A 711 3.41 17.00 -8.88
N ALA A 712 3.41 17.15 -10.20
CA ALA A 712 3.10 18.44 -10.84
C ALA A 712 1.67 18.92 -10.62
N ILE A 713 0.72 18.03 -10.30
CA ILE A 713 -0.66 18.39 -9.97
C ILE A 713 -0.78 19.02 -8.57
N VAL A 714 0.16 18.75 -7.67
CA VAL A 714 0.21 19.30 -6.31
C VAL A 714 0.50 20.79 -6.36
N ASP A 715 -0.17 21.58 -5.53
CA ASP A 715 0.02 23.04 -5.43
C ASP A 715 0.91 23.43 -4.27
N LYS A 716 0.86 22.68 -3.16
CA LYS A 716 1.57 23.03 -1.94
C LYS A 716 1.86 21.82 -1.08
N ASN A 717 3.08 21.69 -0.57
CA ASN A 717 3.42 20.76 0.51
C ASN A 717 3.09 21.40 1.86
N VAL A 718 2.65 20.60 2.81
CA VAL A 718 2.26 21.01 4.17
C VAL A 718 2.72 19.97 5.20
N PRO A 719 3.08 20.38 6.42
CA PRO A 719 3.57 19.46 7.46
C PRO A 719 2.44 18.69 8.16
N PHE A 720 1.53 18.11 7.42
CA PHE A 720 0.35 17.46 8.00
C PHE A 720 0.73 16.30 8.94
N TYR A 721 1.61 15.41 8.49
CA TYR A 721 2.02 14.27 9.28
C TYR A 721 2.84 14.68 10.49
N GLN A 722 3.71 15.68 10.32
CA GLN A 722 4.50 16.26 11.41
C GLN A 722 3.59 16.93 12.45
N ILE A 723 2.58 17.68 12.05
CA ILE A 723 1.58 18.26 12.96
C ILE A 723 0.87 17.14 13.75
N ALA A 724 0.47 16.06 13.08
CA ALA A 724 -0.20 14.93 13.74
C ALA A 724 0.71 14.20 14.75
N LEU A 725 2.02 14.14 14.49
CA LEU A 725 2.99 13.42 15.32
C LEU A 725 3.67 14.27 16.38
N HIS A 726 3.71 15.59 16.21
CA HIS A 726 4.41 16.48 17.13
C HIS A 726 3.82 16.40 18.55
N GLY A 727 4.69 16.25 19.54
CA GLY A 727 4.26 15.96 20.91
C GLY A 727 3.83 14.50 21.15
N VAL A 728 3.88 13.63 20.13
CA VAL A 728 3.50 12.21 20.20
C VAL A 728 4.71 11.31 19.96
N LYS A 729 5.56 11.65 19.01
CA LYS A 729 6.76 10.88 18.61
C LYS A 729 7.93 11.79 18.31
N ASP A 730 9.14 11.33 18.69
CA ASP A 730 10.38 11.95 18.26
C ASP A 730 10.65 11.57 16.80
N TYR A 731 10.95 12.57 15.95
CA TYR A 731 11.29 12.37 14.55
C TYR A 731 12.34 13.38 14.08
N THR A 732 13.10 13.01 13.05
CA THR A 732 14.09 13.89 12.41
C THR A 732 13.88 13.94 10.90
N GLY A 733 14.28 15.03 10.27
CA GLY A 733 14.34 15.11 8.81
C GLY A 733 15.48 14.28 8.23
N GLU A 734 15.68 14.42 6.92
CA GLU A 734 16.82 13.81 6.21
C GLU A 734 18.16 14.46 6.62
N PRO A 735 19.31 13.79 6.35
CA PRO A 735 20.62 14.30 6.76
C PRO A 735 20.96 15.65 6.12
N ILE A 736 21.16 16.68 6.95
CA ILE A 736 21.43 18.05 6.50
C ILE A 736 22.69 18.12 5.64
N ASN A 737 23.78 17.47 6.07
CA ASN A 737 25.06 17.52 5.36
C ASN A 737 25.09 16.73 4.05
N LEU A 738 24.06 15.94 3.74
CA LEU A 738 23.90 15.24 2.47
C LEU A 738 22.86 15.91 1.54
N ALA A 739 22.21 16.99 2.00
CA ALA A 739 21.25 17.72 1.18
C ALA A 739 21.96 18.57 0.10
N ASN A 740 21.27 18.81 -1.02
CA ASN A 740 21.76 19.72 -2.07
C ASN A 740 21.83 21.18 -1.59
N ASP A 741 20.86 21.58 -0.78
CA ASP A 741 20.83 22.86 -0.07
C ASP A 741 20.68 22.60 1.43
N THR A 742 21.80 22.68 2.14
CA THR A 742 21.88 22.37 3.58
C THR A 742 21.12 23.36 4.43
N VAL A 743 21.03 24.64 4.01
CA VAL A 743 20.26 25.66 4.71
C VAL A 743 18.78 25.44 4.55
N GLU A 744 18.31 25.11 3.34
CA GLU A 744 16.92 24.81 3.09
C GLU A 744 16.46 23.57 3.87
N GLN A 745 17.27 22.51 3.87
CA GLN A 745 17.00 21.30 4.66
C GLN A 745 16.92 21.59 6.15
N PHE A 746 17.81 22.42 6.68
CA PHE A 746 17.77 22.87 8.08
C PHE A 746 16.49 23.69 8.36
N LEU A 747 16.16 24.65 7.50
CA LEU A 747 14.97 25.49 7.67
C LEU A 747 13.67 24.67 7.60
N GLN A 748 13.61 23.62 6.79
CA GLN A 748 12.47 22.70 6.78
C GLN A 748 12.34 21.94 8.09
N CYS A 749 13.45 21.49 8.69
CA CYS A 749 13.40 20.89 10.03
C CYS A 749 12.83 21.89 11.05
N VAL A 750 13.25 23.14 10.99
CA VAL A 750 12.75 24.20 11.89
C VAL A 750 11.25 24.45 11.69
N GLU A 751 10.79 24.58 10.44
CA GLU A 751 9.38 24.80 10.10
C GLU A 751 8.48 23.65 10.58
N TYR A 752 8.94 22.41 10.38
CA TYR A 752 8.15 21.20 10.63
C TYR A 752 8.34 20.66 12.06
N GLY A 753 9.10 21.37 12.92
CA GLY A 753 9.39 20.90 14.27
C GLY A 753 10.16 19.56 14.29
N ALA A 754 10.94 19.28 13.25
CA ALA A 754 11.69 18.04 13.14
C ALA A 754 13.07 18.16 13.78
N GLY A 755 13.53 17.12 14.46
CA GLY A 755 14.91 17.03 14.92
C GLY A 755 15.92 17.05 13.77
N LEU A 756 17.17 17.32 14.08
CA LEU A 756 18.25 17.43 13.09
C LEU A 756 18.90 16.05 12.86
N ASN A 757 19.33 15.80 11.63
CA ASN A 757 19.99 14.56 11.24
C ASN A 757 21.28 14.84 10.47
N TYR A 758 22.32 14.06 10.74
CA TYR A 758 23.63 14.12 10.08
C TYR A 758 24.16 12.72 9.80
N THR A 759 24.98 12.60 8.77
CA THR A 759 25.72 11.35 8.47
C THR A 759 27.22 11.62 8.48
N PHE A 760 27.99 10.87 9.26
CA PHE A 760 29.42 11.10 9.43
C PHE A 760 30.30 9.87 9.18
N MET A 761 31.49 10.13 8.66
CA MET A 761 32.62 9.20 8.57
C MET A 761 33.86 9.89 9.11
N ALA A 762 34.72 9.14 9.79
CA ALA A 762 36.07 9.63 10.21
C ALA A 762 37.02 9.73 9.02
N MET A 763 36.90 8.87 8.03
CA MET A 763 37.73 8.90 6.83
C MET A 763 37.25 9.95 5.83
N ASP A 764 38.20 10.54 5.11
CA ASP A 764 37.96 11.41 3.97
C ASP A 764 37.12 10.68 2.90
N THR A 765 36.20 11.38 2.26
CA THR A 765 35.24 10.82 1.28
C THR A 765 35.89 10.27 0.00
N LYS A 766 37.17 10.51 -0.24
CA LYS A 766 37.94 9.85 -1.32
C LYS A 766 37.90 8.31 -1.20
N VAL A 767 37.68 7.77 0.00
CA VAL A 767 37.58 6.32 0.18
C VAL A 767 36.39 5.75 -0.61
N LEU A 768 35.38 6.55 -0.91
CA LEU A 768 34.17 6.18 -1.64
C LEU A 768 34.39 6.04 -3.15
N GLN A 769 35.51 6.53 -3.66
CA GLN A 769 35.81 6.42 -5.08
C GLN A 769 35.82 4.95 -5.51
N ASP A 770 35.20 4.64 -6.66
CA ASP A 770 35.03 3.31 -7.22
C ASP A 770 34.23 2.36 -6.29
N THR A 771 33.24 2.88 -5.56
CA THR A 771 32.31 2.13 -4.73
C THR A 771 30.85 2.48 -5.09
N LEU A 772 29.89 1.68 -4.61
CA LEU A 772 28.45 1.96 -4.70
C LEU A 772 27.95 2.91 -3.59
N HIS A 773 28.86 3.45 -2.77
CA HIS A 773 28.56 4.26 -1.59
C HIS A 773 28.74 5.77 -1.83
N SER A 774 28.64 6.23 -3.07
CA SER A 774 28.77 7.65 -3.43
C SER A 774 27.77 8.57 -2.69
N GLY A 775 26.65 8.02 -2.19
CA GLY A 775 25.67 8.77 -1.38
C GLY A 775 26.23 9.39 -0.12
N PHE A 776 27.37 8.89 0.42
CA PHE A 776 28.06 9.48 1.57
C PHE A 776 29.05 10.59 1.21
N TYR A 777 28.88 11.24 0.05
CA TYR A 777 29.84 12.17 -0.56
C TYR A 777 30.26 13.36 0.34
N ALA A 778 29.43 13.78 1.28
CA ALA A 778 29.68 14.90 2.19
C ALA A 778 29.74 14.46 3.67
N ALA A 779 30.02 13.18 3.95
CA ALA A 779 29.96 12.63 5.30
C ALA A 779 31.26 12.82 6.13
N HIS A 780 32.31 13.48 5.64
CA HIS A 780 33.55 13.65 6.37
C HIS A 780 33.36 14.49 7.64
N TYR A 781 33.55 13.88 8.82
CA TYR A 781 33.24 14.50 10.12
C TYR A 781 33.98 15.80 10.38
N ASP A 782 35.32 15.85 10.18
CA ASP A 782 36.12 17.03 10.46
C ASP A 782 35.72 18.23 9.59
N SER A 783 35.06 18.03 8.47
CA SER A 783 34.55 19.11 7.61
C SER A 783 33.27 19.75 8.15
N TRP A 784 32.55 19.06 9.04
CA TRP A 784 31.24 19.49 9.53
C TRP A 784 31.18 19.75 11.03
N LYS A 785 32.13 19.24 11.79
CA LYS A 785 32.06 19.18 13.24
C LYS A 785 31.67 20.52 13.88
N GLU A 786 32.38 21.60 13.53
CA GLU A 786 32.16 22.91 14.15
C GLU A 786 30.79 23.48 13.77
N ASP A 787 30.43 23.44 12.48
CA ASP A 787 29.15 23.94 11.97
C ASP A 787 27.97 23.13 12.50
N ALA A 788 28.11 21.82 12.57
CA ALA A 788 27.07 20.95 13.09
C ALA A 788 26.79 21.23 14.57
N VAL A 789 27.83 21.31 15.40
CA VAL A 789 27.68 21.60 16.84
C VAL A 789 27.06 22.99 17.05
N ALA A 790 27.50 23.99 16.29
CA ALA A 790 26.94 25.34 16.40
C ALA A 790 25.48 25.40 15.98
N THR A 791 25.11 24.72 14.87
CA THR A 791 23.75 24.66 14.36
C THR A 791 22.82 23.92 15.33
N ILE A 792 23.26 22.75 15.84
CA ILE A 792 22.48 21.95 16.78
C ILE A 792 22.24 22.75 18.09
N ASN A 793 23.27 23.35 18.68
CA ASN A 793 23.10 24.08 19.93
C ASN A 793 22.14 25.26 19.76
N ARG A 794 22.31 26.08 18.71
CA ARG A 794 21.36 27.13 18.39
C ARG A 794 19.93 26.61 18.28
N TYR A 795 19.75 25.52 17.53
CA TYR A 795 18.43 24.93 17.30
C TYR A 795 17.81 24.41 18.60
N GLN A 796 18.56 23.66 19.41
CA GLN A 796 18.09 23.15 20.69
C GLN A 796 17.75 24.25 21.70
N GLU A 797 18.54 25.34 21.72
CA GLU A 797 18.26 26.51 22.55
C GLU A 797 17.00 27.27 22.09
N ASP A 798 16.90 27.54 20.79
CA ASP A 798 15.76 28.24 20.18
C ASP A 798 14.46 27.46 20.26
N MET A 799 14.49 26.12 20.16
CA MET A 799 13.34 25.25 20.19
C MET A 799 13.07 24.57 21.54
N ALA A 800 13.80 25.00 22.61
CA ALA A 800 13.69 24.38 23.93
C ALA A 800 12.24 24.33 24.43
N GLY A 801 11.80 23.16 24.88
CA GLY A 801 10.45 22.92 25.42
C GLY A 801 9.33 22.82 24.36
N LEU A 802 9.64 22.94 23.07
CA LEU A 802 8.62 22.82 22.01
C LEU A 802 8.39 21.37 21.58
N ASN A 803 9.35 20.46 21.73
CA ASN A 803 9.24 19.08 21.26
C ASN A 803 8.06 18.30 21.87
N GLN A 804 7.64 18.65 23.08
CA GLN A 804 6.53 18.02 23.81
C GLN A 804 5.18 18.70 23.58
N GLN A 805 5.14 19.80 22.82
CA GLN A 805 3.93 20.55 22.56
C GLN A 805 3.31 20.15 21.23
N SER A 806 1.99 20.29 21.11
CA SER A 806 1.32 20.16 19.82
C SER A 806 1.54 21.40 18.94
N ILE A 807 1.64 21.19 17.62
CA ILE A 807 1.55 22.28 16.65
C ILE A 807 0.06 22.59 16.45
N VAL A 808 -0.37 23.78 16.79
CA VAL A 808 -1.79 24.20 16.75
C VAL A 808 -2.11 25.05 15.54
N ASP A 809 -1.09 25.63 14.89
CA ASP A 809 -1.25 26.39 13.66
C ASP A 809 0.00 26.31 12.78
N HIS A 810 -0.22 26.33 11.47
CA HIS A 810 0.81 26.42 10.45
C HIS A 810 0.26 27.12 9.21
N GLU A 811 1.00 28.09 8.70
CA GLU A 811 0.62 28.81 7.51
C GLU A 811 1.81 29.37 6.72
N MET A 812 1.67 29.44 5.41
CA MET A 812 2.61 30.15 4.56
C MET A 812 2.05 31.54 4.25
N ARG A 813 2.74 32.57 4.66
CA ARG A 813 2.38 33.97 4.38
C ARG A 813 2.69 34.35 2.93
N ASP A 814 2.01 35.35 2.38
CA ASP A 814 2.25 35.89 1.02
C ASP A 814 3.71 36.34 0.82
N SER A 815 4.40 36.68 1.90
CA SER A 815 5.82 37.04 1.89
C SER A 815 6.77 35.87 1.60
N GLY A 816 6.27 34.63 1.58
CA GLY A 816 7.08 33.40 1.51
C GLY A 816 7.74 33.03 2.84
N VAL A 817 7.17 33.49 3.95
CA VAL A 817 7.56 33.13 5.32
C VAL A 817 6.58 32.08 5.85
N ALA A 818 7.08 30.94 6.28
CA ALA A 818 6.28 29.97 7.01
C ALA A 818 6.17 30.37 8.49
N VAL A 819 5.01 30.17 9.09
CA VAL A 819 4.76 30.44 10.51
C VAL A 819 4.15 29.19 11.15
N THR A 820 4.88 28.59 12.07
CA THR A 820 4.44 27.44 12.89
C THR A 820 4.13 27.92 14.30
N THR A 821 2.94 27.63 14.82
CA THR A 821 2.51 28.03 16.16
C THR A 821 2.32 26.81 17.05
N TYR A 822 2.89 26.85 18.24
CA TYR A 822 2.82 25.81 19.24
C TYR A 822 1.74 26.10 20.29
N GLU A 823 1.40 25.08 21.08
CA GLU A 823 0.31 25.12 22.05
C GLU A 823 0.43 26.27 23.08
N ASP A 824 1.65 26.60 23.51
CA ASP A 824 1.91 27.71 24.45
C ASP A 824 1.84 29.09 23.79
N GLY A 825 1.55 29.17 22.50
CA GLY A 825 1.51 30.38 21.70
C GLY A 825 2.86 30.80 21.14
N THR A 826 3.93 30.02 21.32
CA THR A 826 5.22 30.25 20.66
C THR A 826 5.07 30.15 19.16
N LYS A 827 5.66 31.10 18.44
CA LYS A 827 5.67 31.15 16.98
C LYS A 827 7.08 31.04 16.43
N VAL A 828 7.25 30.18 15.46
CA VAL A 828 8.47 30.00 14.69
C VAL A 828 8.26 30.51 13.28
N TYR A 829 8.97 31.55 12.91
CA TYR A 829 8.95 32.20 11.61
C TYR A 829 10.13 31.73 10.78
N VAL A 830 9.90 31.11 9.64
CA VAL A 830 10.96 30.59 8.75
C VAL A 830 10.92 31.32 7.42
N ASN A 831 12.03 31.93 7.04
CA ASN A 831 12.19 32.73 5.82
C ASN A 831 13.12 32.03 4.81
N TYR A 832 12.56 31.43 3.76
CA TYR A 832 13.31 30.79 2.68
C TYR A 832 13.92 31.76 1.66
N SER A 833 13.47 33.02 1.69
CA SER A 833 13.91 34.01 0.69
C SER A 833 15.30 34.60 0.96
N GLU A 834 15.98 35.04 -0.10
CA GLU A 834 17.27 35.72 -0.07
C GLU A 834 17.21 37.15 0.48
N ARG A 835 16.06 37.54 1.06
CA ARG A 835 15.85 38.87 1.60
C ARG A 835 15.22 38.78 2.99
N MET A 836 15.67 39.70 3.86
CA MET A 836 15.04 39.93 5.17
C MET A 836 13.55 40.22 4.97
N ARG A 837 12.69 39.59 5.79
CA ARG A 837 11.23 39.78 5.79
C ARG A 837 10.76 40.33 7.12
N ARG A 838 9.61 40.96 7.10
CA ARG A 838 8.91 41.37 8.32
C ARG A 838 7.48 40.91 8.27
N VAL A 839 7.09 40.07 9.24
CA VAL A 839 5.79 39.45 9.35
C VAL A 839 5.30 39.56 10.78
N ASP A 840 4.07 39.96 11.00
CA ASP A 840 3.44 40.18 12.32
C ASP A 840 4.26 41.11 13.27
N GLY A 841 5.09 41.99 12.72
CA GLY A 841 5.97 42.86 13.48
C GLY A 841 7.36 42.28 13.78
N VAL A 842 7.54 40.96 13.53
CA VAL A 842 8.80 40.24 13.71
C VAL A 842 9.68 40.41 12.47
N THR A 843 10.98 40.62 12.67
CA THR A 843 11.97 40.69 11.58
C THR A 843 12.68 39.36 11.47
N ILE A 844 12.62 38.74 10.31
CA ILE A 844 13.23 37.43 10.01
C ILE A 844 14.35 37.65 8.99
N PRO A 845 15.61 37.28 9.33
CA PRO A 845 16.74 37.41 8.40
C PRO A 845 16.52 36.62 7.10
N ALA A 846 17.32 36.89 6.07
CA ALA A 846 17.30 36.11 4.83
C ALA A 846 17.81 34.71 5.08
N ARG A 847 17.11 33.70 4.54
CA ARG A 847 17.45 32.27 4.68
C ARG A 847 17.75 31.89 6.13
N ASP A 848 16.83 32.28 7.03
CA ASP A 848 16.98 32.07 8.48
C ASP A 848 15.58 32.01 9.13
N TYR A 849 15.56 31.83 10.45
CA TYR A 849 14.34 31.78 11.25
C TYR A 849 14.41 32.68 12.47
N THR A 850 13.28 32.96 13.07
CA THR A 850 13.14 33.71 14.32
C THR A 850 12.03 33.05 15.16
N VAL A 851 12.32 32.86 16.45
CA VAL A 851 11.35 32.32 17.42
C VAL A 851 10.80 33.46 18.28
N GLU A 852 9.50 33.63 18.31
CA GLU A 852 8.79 34.52 19.23
C GLU A 852 8.09 33.66 20.29
N ARG A 853 8.59 33.70 21.51
CA ARG A 853 8.05 32.92 22.62
C ARG A 853 6.68 33.40 23.02
N GLY A 854 5.76 32.45 23.22
CA GLY A 854 4.44 32.71 23.77
C GLY A 854 4.48 33.25 25.20
N ASN A 855 3.40 33.91 25.60
CA ASN A 855 3.28 34.51 26.93
C ASN A 855 2.97 33.45 28.04
N GLY A 856 3.09 32.19 27.76
CA GLY A 856 2.97 31.10 28.75
C GLY A 856 4.28 30.89 29.48
N LYS A 857 4.30 31.16 30.74
CA LYS A 857 5.34 31.18 31.82
C LYS A 857 6.64 30.44 31.55
#